data_71c65bfdb7c2df2182ab1539d5cb3633
#
_entry.id   71c65bfdb7c2df2182ab1539d5cb3633
#
_cell.length_a   1.000
_cell.length_b   1.000
_cell.length_c   1.000
_cell.angle_alpha   90.00
_cell.angle_beta   90.00
_cell.angle_gamma   90.00
#
_symmetry.space_group_name_H-M   'P 1'
#
loop_
_entity.id
_entity.type
_entity.pdbx_description
1 polymer ?
#
loop_
_entity_poly.entity_id
_entity_poly.type
_entity_poly.pdbx_seq_one_letter_code
_entity_poly.pdbx_strand_id
1 'polypeptide(L)'
;MIQLIENYQAIIRKLVFLLLIFIVNFSFSQGLKTSGKKIVDKNGNEVLLRGMGPGGWLVMEGYMNQSAGIAGPQHEIKSKLVELMGEENTETFFKEWRKNHFTKRDVDSLAAWGFNSIRLPMHYNLMTLPIEDEPTPGQQTWIEEGFTIIDNLLEWAKPHNMYVILDMHAAPGGQGYNADISDYDSTKPSLWESKANQDKLVALWKKIAERYKDNEWIGGYDLINETNWTLPNGTLLREVFERITKAIREVDQNHIIYIEGNDYANNFTGLTPPWDDNMVYSFHKYWSTVNDDDLDWVLPMRDEYNVPLWMGESGENSNTWYTRFISLLEKNDVGWAWWTIKKVGDIDSPFSVKLNPGYQKILDYWKGEGEKPTEEETFNAMMKLAENLLIENCLYRKDIPDAMFRQTTTDEVIPYSKKQSIPGRIDLSDYDLGKNNFAYYDTDVSDNRDNGEFRAWNSGWSYRNDGVDIQENDDLQNSNGKHIGFTQKGEWISYSVKVFQTGAYKAIARIASEQTGGEFHLSLNGEDITATQSITGTGSWTTFKNHSDINDIILEEGEHVLKLHFDNDTPINISSIKFERTGAANSVDFAAINGNTVSDEKSIELSFNQPISSSSISSSKDDFSILVNGVEKEINSVSSVSNKQRKIMITLKENLLFSDEIKANY
;
A
#
# COMPACT_ATOMS: atom_id res chain seq x y z
N MET A 1 78.84 -3.61 -22.05
CA MET A 1 78.00 -4.76 -21.58
C MET A 1 77.39 -4.51 -20.21
N ILE A 2 78.14 -4.02 -19.22
CA ILE A 2 77.62 -3.73 -17.86
C ILE A 2 76.53 -2.66 -17.86
N GLN A 3 76.71 -1.58 -18.56
CA GLN A 3 75.72 -0.46 -18.65
C GLN A 3 74.41 -0.86 -19.35
N LEU A 4 74.44 -1.85 -20.24
CA LEU A 4 73.23 -2.43 -20.85
C LEU A 4 72.42 -3.31 -19.87
N ILE A 5 73.10 -4.02 -19.01
CA ILE A 5 72.49 -4.89 -17.99
C ILE A 5 71.81 -4.04 -16.88
N GLU A 6 72.46 -2.93 -16.47
CA GLU A 6 71.88 -1.99 -15.50
C GLU A 6 70.62 -1.30 -16.02
N ASN A 7 70.61 -0.88 -17.27
CA ASN A 7 69.43 -0.29 -17.93
C ASN A 7 68.30 -1.31 -18.08
N TYR A 8 68.58 -2.56 -18.41
CA TYR A 8 67.57 -3.62 -18.46
C TYR A 8 66.97 -3.92 -17.08
N GLN A 9 67.79 -3.99 -16.04
CA GLN A 9 67.31 -4.17 -14.67
C GLN A 9 66.47 -2.97 -14.16
N ALA A 10 66.79 -1.73 -14.54
CA ALA A 10 66.05 -0.54 -14.22
C ALA A 10 64.68 -0.53 -14.93
N ILE A 11 64.62 -0.96 -16.19
CA ILE A 11 63.36 -1.11 -16.94
C ILE A 11 62.46 -2.20 -16.36
N ILE A 12 63.06 -3.36 -16.02
CA ILE A 12 62.31 -4.47 -15.37
C ILE A 12 61.77 -4.05 -14.01
N ARG A 13 62.55 -3.32 -13.18
CA ARG A 13 62.09 -2.79 -11.89
C ARG A 13 60.95 -1.77 -12.07
N LYS A 14 61.01 -0.90 -13.07
CA LYS A 14 59.90 0.05 -13.39
C LYS A 14 58.65 -0.67 -13.91
N LEU A 15 58.80 -1.70 -14.73
CA LEU A 15 57.69 -2.54 -15.22
C LEU A 15 57.05 -3.35 -14.09
N VAL A 16 57.84 -3.94 -13.20
CA VAL A 16 57.34 -4.66 -12.01
C VAL A 16 56.66 -3.70 -11.03
N PHE A 17 57.19 -2.47 -10.86
CA PHE A 17 56.55 -1.44 -10.03
C PHE A 17 55.26 -0.92 -10.65
N LEU A 18 55.17 -0.74 -11.97
CA LEU A 18 53.97 -0.43 -12.71
C LEU A 18 52.95 -1.57 -12.67
N LEU A 19 53.37 -2.84 -12.78
CA LEU A 19 52.52 -4.02 -12.62
C LEU A 19 52.00 -4.14 -11.20
N LEU A 20 52.79 -3.85 -10.17
CA LEU A 20 52.38 -3.81 -8.77
C LEU A 20 51.38 -2.66 -8.50
N ILE A 21 51.53 -1.51 -9.14
CA ILE A 21 50.55 -0.41 -9.06
C ILE A 21 49.25 -0.78 -9.78
N PHE A 22 49.28 -1.58 -10.85
CA PHE A 22 48.10 -2.09 -11.53
C PHE A 22 47.39 -3.24 -10.79
N ILE A 23 48.12 -4.00 -9.93
CA ILE A 23 47.53 -5.08 -9.13
C ILE A 23 46.81 -4.54 -7.85
N VAL A 24 47.09 -3.31 -7.43
CA VAL A 24 46.56 -2.75 -6.18
C VAL A 24 45.19 -2.05 -6.35
N ASN A 25 44.61 -1.95 -7.55
CA ASN A 25 43.35 -1.30 -7.78
C ASN A 25 42.25 -2.16 -8.44
N PHE A 26 42.22 -3.47 -8.18
CA PHE A 26 40.99 -4.23 -8.31
C PHE A 26 40.32 -4.40 -6.94
N SER A 27 40.03 -3.31 -6.29
CA SER A 27 38.86 -3.30 -5.38
C SER A 27 37.65 -3.42 -6.29
N PHE A 28 37.17 -4.64 -6.50
CA PHE A 28 35.82 -4.83 -6.99
C PHE A 28 34.91 -4.18 -5.94
N SER A 29 34.44 -2.97 -6.22
CA SER A 29 33.35 -2.39 -5.48
C SER A 29 32.14 -3.29 -5.74
N GLN A 30 31.85 -4.14 -4.79
CA GLN A 30 30.79 -5.12 -4.89
C GLN A 30 29.53 -4.49 -4.25
N GLY A 31 28.42 -4.44 -5.00
CA GLY A 31 27.13 -4.03 -4.49
C GLY A 31 26.95 -2.50 -4.35
N LEU A 32 26.17 -2.12 -3.36
CA LEU A 32 25.84 -0.72 -3.03
C LEU A 32 26.87 -0.10 -2.09
N LYS A 33 27.02 1.21 -2.19
CA LYS A 33 27.80 2.03 -1.24
C LYS A 33 27.20 3.42 -1.10
N THR A 34 27.58 4.12 -0.03
CA THR A 34 27.24 5.54 0.14
C THR A 34 28.17 6.45 -0.65
N SER A 35 27.66 7.56 -1.14
CA SER A 35 28.41 8.64 -1.79
C SER A 35 27.80 9.98 -1.41
N GLY A 36 28.31 10.58 -0.36
CA GLY A 36 27.66 11.73 0.26
C GLY A 36 26.25 11.36 0.70
N LYS A 37 25.26 12.15 0.32
CA LYS A 37 23.84 11.96 0.69
C LYS A 37 23.11 10.87 -0.11
N LYS A 38 23.81 10.10 -0.95
CA LYS A 38 23.22 9.15 -1.89
C LYS A 38 23.74 7.73 -1.69
N ILE A 39 22.89 6.77 -2.03
CA ILE A 39 23.29 5.38 -2.22
C ILE A 39 23.60 5.22 -3.71
N VAL A 40 24.72 4.57 -4.04
CA VAL A 40 25.15 4.37 -5.42
C VAL A 40 25.53 2.91 -5.68
N ASP A 41 25.40 2.48 -6.93
CA ASP A 41 25.84 1.17 -7.39
C ASP A 41 27.37 1.11 -7.58
N LYS A 42 27.88 -0.04 -7.98
CA LYS A 42 29.32 -0.28 -8.27
C LYS A 42 29.89 0.64 -9.37
N ASN A 43 29.05 1.23 -10.20
CA ASN A 43 29.45 2.14 -11.28
C ASN A 43 29.38 3.61 -10.83
N GLY A 44 28.89 3.90 -9.63
CA GLY A 44 28.68 5.24 -9.11
C GLY A 44 27.36 5.88 -9.53
N ASN A 45 26.44 5.10 -10.13
CA ASN A 45 25.10 5.58 -10.44
C ASN A 45 24.26 5.57 -9.18
N GLU A 46 23.46 6.59 -9.00
CA GLU A 46 22.50 6.70 -7.91
C GLU A 46 21.46 5.57 -7.98
N VAL A 47 21.19 4.95 -6.83
CA VAL A 47 20.16 3.93 -6.66
C VAL A 47 19.18 4.40 -5.59
N LEU A 48 17.98 4.75 -6.03
CA LEU A 48 16.87 4.94 -5.11
C LEU A 48 16.27 3.57 -4.79
N LEU A 49 16.43 3.13 -3.56
CA LEU A 49 15.90 1.84 -3.11
C LEU A 49 14.39 1.92 -2.96
N ARG A 50 13.66 1.11 -3.73
CA ARG A 50 12.21 0.92 -3.67
C ARG A 50 11.97 -0.50 -3.20
N GLY A 51 11.74 -0.66 -1.91
CA GLY A 51 11.74 -1.96 -1.24
C GLY A 51 10.39 -2.41 -0.74
N MET A 52 10.34 -3.71 -0.41
CA MET A 52 9.22 -4.34 0.28
C MET A 52 9.78 -5.24 1.39
N GLY A 53 9.18 -5.18 2.58
CA GLY A 53 9.41 -6.11 3.66
C GLY A 53 8.50 -7.33 3.57
N PRO A 54 9.00 -8.58 3.56
CA PRO A 54 8.19 -9.77 3.76
C PRO A 54 7.92 -10.00 5.26
N GLY A 55 7.23 -9.06 5.88
CA GLY A 55 6.83 -9.14 7.28
C GLY A 55 5.99 -10.38 7.58
N GLY A 56 6.10 -10.92 8.79
CA GLY A 56 5.45 -12.16 9.19
C GLY A 56 6.11 -13.44 8.65
N TRP A 57 7.13 -13.34 7.80
CA TRP A 57 7.80 -14.51 7.22
C TRP A 57 8.69 -15.24 8.23
N LEU A 58 9.72 -14.56 8.72
CA LEU A 58 10.70 -15.14 9.64
C LEU A 58 10.48 -14.70 11.10
N VAL A 59 9.71 -13.66 11.31
CA VAL A 59 9.19 -13.18 12.59
C VAL A 59 7.69 -13.06 12.46
N MET A 60 6.93 -13.80 13.26
CA MET A 60 5.48 -13.65 13.32
C MET A 60 5.10 -12.55 14.31
N GLU A 61 4.25 -11.65 13.86
CA GLU A 61 3.63 -10.62 14.68
C GLU A 61 2.12 -10.85 14.73
N GLY A 62 1.57 -10.88 15.93
CA GLY A 62 0.19 -11.32 16.17
C GLY A 62 -0.86 -10.52 15.40
N TYR A 63 -0.65 -9.23 15.19
CA TYR A 63 -1.60 -8.41 14.44
C TYR A 63 -1.67 -8.78 12.94
N MET A 64 -0.56 -9.24 12.34
CA MET A 64 -0.51 -9.65 10.94
C MET A 64 -1.26 -10.97 10.66
N ASN A 65 -1.48 -11.77 11.68
CA ASN A 65 -2.20 -13.04 11.59
C ASN A 65 -3.51 -13.07 12.41
N GLN A 66 -3.98 -11.91 12.89
CA GLN A 66 -5.21 -11.70 13.66
C GLN A 66 -5.20 -12.32 15.07
N SER A 67 -4.04 -12.61 15.64
CA SER A 67 -3.90 -13.06 17.03
C SER A 67 -3.53 -11.95 18.02
N ALA A 68 -3.46 -10.69 17.59
CA ALA A 68 -3.21 -9.54 18.48
C ALA A 68 -4.16 -9.51 19.69
N GLY A 69 -3.60 -9.20 20.87
CA GLY A 69 -4.34 -9.19 22.12
C GLY A 69 -4.62 -10.60 22.70
N ILE A 70 -4.22 -11.67 21.98
CA ILE A 70 -4.32 -13.06 22.42
C ILE A 70 -2.92 -13.66 22.58
N ALA A 71 -2.12 -13.57 21.53
CA ALA A 71 -0.72 -13.92 21.44
C ALA A 71 -0.08 -12.98 20.41
N GLY A 72 0.68 -11.99 20.86
CA GLY A 72 1.33 -11.00 20.01
C GLY A 72 2.69 -11.50 19.51
N PRO A 73 3.65 -11.73 20.41
CA PRO A 73 4.99 -12.17 20.04
C PRO A 73 5.03 -13.63 19.56
N GLN A 74 6.01 -13.93 18.70
CA GLN A 74 6.14 -15.26 18.08
C GLN A 74 6.27 -16.39 19.09
N HIS A 75 7.02 -16.19 20.19
CA HIS A 75 7.17 -17.22 21.23
C HIS A 75 5.85 -17.55 21.92
N GLU A 76 4.95 -16.59 22.15
CA GLU A 76 3.61 -16.83 22.69
C GLU A 76 2.71 -17.57 21.70
N ILE A 77 2.74 -17.16 20.42
CA ILE A 77 2.01 -17.87 19.35
C ILE A 77 2.45 -19.33 19.30
N LYS A 78 3.77 -19.57 19.32
CA LYS A 78 4.33 -20.92 19.33
C LYS A 78 3.88 -21.72 20.56
N SER A 79 3.96 -21.12 21.74
CA SER A 79 3.53 -21.76 23.00
C SER A 79 2.06 -22.18 22.96
N LYS A 80 1.17 -21.30 22.51
CA LYS A 80 -0.27 -21.61 22.37
C LYS A 80 -0.55 -22.71 21.34
N LEU A 81 0.23 -22.77 20.26
CA LEU A 81 0.09 -23.86 19.28
C LEU A 81 0.60 -25.18 19.84
N VAL A 82 1.70 -25.18 20.60
CA VAL A 82 2.20 -26.38 21.31
C VAL A 82 1.13 -26.94 22.29
N GLU A 83 0.41 -26.07 23.01
CA GLU A 83 -0.69 -26.47 23.90
C GLU A 83 -1.88 -27.14 23.16
N LEU A 84 -2.08 -26.80 21.89
CA LEU A 84 -3.19 -27.30 21.08
C LEU A 84 -2.83 -28.54 20.25
N MET A 85 -1.63 -28.58 19.66
CA MET A 85 -1.28 -29.62 18.69
C MET A 85 0.09 -30.29 18.92
N GLY A 86 0.77 -29.99 20.05
CA GLY A 86 2.05 -30.55 20.41
C GLY A 86 3.24 -29.97 19.66
N GLU A 87 4.46 -30.27 20.16
CA GLU A 87 5.72 -29.70 19.65
C GLU A 87 5.99 -30.12 18.19
N GLU A 88 5.85 -31.40 17.85
CA GLU A 88 6.17 -31.91 16.50
C GLU A 88 5.28 -31.29 15.40
N ASN A 89 3.97 -31.20 15.65
CA ASN A 89 3.03 -30.58 14.73
C ASN A 89 3.28 -29.07 14.60
N THR A 90 3.62 -28.40 15.70
CA THR A 90 3.96 -26.97 15.72
C THR A 90 5.19 -26.69 14.89
N GLU A 91 6.27 -27.46 15.07
CA GLU A 91 7.49 -27.32 14.26
C GLU A 91 7.22 -27.60 12.77
N THR A 92 6.38 -28.58 12.46
CA THR A 92 5.97 -28.88 11.08
C THR A 92 5.23 -27.70 10.46
N PHE A 93 4.31 -27.09 11.21
CA PHE A 93 3.61 -25.88 10.76
C PHE A 93 4.58 -24.71 10.50
N PHE A 94 5.48 -24.39 11.43
CA PHE A 94 6.43 -23.28 11.25
C PHE A 94 7.37 -23.49 10.02
N LYS A 95 7.73 -24.73 9.72
CA LYS A 95 8.48 -25.05 8.49
C LYS A 95 7.67 -24.81 7.23
N GLU A 96 6.40 -25.26 7.18
CA GLU A 96 5.52 -25.01 6.03
C GLU A 96 5.16 -23.54 5.92
N TRP A 97 4.98 -22.82 7.04
CA TRP A 97 4.80 -21.38 7.06
C TRP A 97 5.96 -20.66 6.36
N ARG A 98 7.19 -20.89 6.81
CA ARG A 98 8.39 -20.27 6.19
C ARG A 98 8.58 -20.65 4.73
N LYS A 99 8.26 -21.87 4.35
CA LYS A 99 8.37 -22.36 2.97
C LYS A 99 7.38 -21.68 2.03
N ASN A 100 6.17 -21.38 2.48
CA ASN A 100 5.07 -20.90 1.66
C ASN A 100 4.85 -19.38 1.74
N HIS A 101 5.31 -18.72 2.81
CA HIS A 101 5.02 -17.32 3.06
C HIS A 101 5.66 -16.41 2.01
N PHE A 102 6.94 -16.60 1.72
CA PHE A 102 7.64 -15.81 0.72
C PHE A 102 8.46 -16.73 -0.19
N THR A 103 8.18 -16.69 -1.46
CA THR A 103 8.67 -17.63 -2.47
C THR A 103 9.28 -16.88 -3.64
N LYS A 104 9.93 -17.61 -4.57
CA LYS A 104 10.42 -17.01 -5.82
C LYS A 104 9.31 -16.25 -6.58
N ARG A 105 8.05 -16.73 -6.55
CA ARG A 105 6.95 -16.06 -7.24
C ARG A 105 6.60 -14.70 -6.64
N ASP A 106 6.81 -14.54 -5.33
CA ASP A 106 6.66 -13.25 -4.66
C ASP A 106 7.73 -12.27 -5.13
N VAL A 107 8.99 -12.72 -5.21
CA VAL A 107 10.10 -11.92 -5.75
C VAL A 107 9.87 -11.54 -7.21
N ASP A 108 9.44 -12.49 -8.05
CA ASP A 108 9.10 -12.23 -9.45
C ASP A 108 7.98 -11.16 -9.56
N SER A 109 7.00 -11.18 -8.67
CA SER A 109 5.89 -10.20 -8.62
C SER A 109 6.39 -8.82 -8.21
N LEU A 110 7.21 -8.73 -7.16
CA LEU A 110 7.83 -7.47 -6.73
C LEU A 110 8.63 -6.82 -7.88
N ALA A 111 9.46 -7.61 -8.56
CA ALA A 111 10.22 -7.13 -9.71
C ALA A 111 9.31 -6.62 -10.85
N ALA A 112 8.23 -7.34 -11.15
CA ALA A 112 7.27 -6.96 -12.18
C ALA A 112 6.51 -5.66 -11.84
N TRP A 113 6.33 -5.34 -10.56
CA TRP A 113 5.69 -4.11 -10.12
C TRP A 113 6.66 -2.91 -10.10
N GLY A 114 7.98 -3.13 -10.11
CA GLY A 114 8.98 -2.07 -10.13
C GLY A 114 9.82 -1.94 -8.86
N PHE A 115 9.66 -2.85 -7.89
CA PHE A 115 10.56 -2.91 -6.74
C PHE A 115 11.97 -3.33 -7.15
N ASN A 116 12.98 -2.79 -6.48
CA ASN A 116 14.39 -3.10 -6.71
C ASN A 116 15.14 -3.54 -5.45
N SER A 117 14.42 -3.67 -4.33
CA SER A 117 14.99 -4.14 -3.08
C SER A 117 13.99 -4.90 -2.20
N ILE A 118 14.53 -5.70 -1.29
CA ILE A 118 13.79 -6.43 -0.26
C ILE A 118 14.48 -6.15 1.07
N ARG A 119 13.75 -5.65 2.08
CA ARG A 119 14.21 -5.60 3.47
C ARG A 119 13.77 -6.87 4.15
N LEU A 120 14.71 -7.76 4.50
CA LEU A 120 14.41 -9.08 5.07
C LEU A 120 14.40 -9.03 6.60
N PRO A 121 13.23 -9.08 7.24
CA PRO A 121 13.13 -9.15 8.70
C PRO A 121 13.50 -10.53 9.19
N MET A 122 14.62 -10.63 9.93
CA MET A 122 15.21 -11.89 10.41
C MET A 122 15.00 -12.07 11.90
N HIS A 123 14.75 -13.31 12.30
CA HIS A 123 14.82 -13.73 13.68
C HIS A 123 16.16 -14.41 13.97
N TYR A 124 16.88 -13.97 15.00
CA TYR A 124 18.21 -14.52 15.34
C TYR A 124 18.21 -16.04 15.56
N ASN A 125 17.12 -16.59 16.11
CA ASN A 125 17.04 -18.02 16.48
C ASN A 125 17.00 -18.97 15.28
N LEU A 126 16.82 -18.47 14.07
CA LEU A 126 16.98 -19.26 12.83
C LEU A 126 18.45 -19.43 12.42
N MET A 127 19.39 -18.71 13.06
CA MET A 127 20.79 -18.70 12.73
C MET A 127 21.72 -19.09 13.90
N THR A 128 21.23 -18.98 15.14
CA THR A 128 22.00 -19.36 16.35
C THR A 128 21.04 -19.71 17.48
N LEU A 129 21.52 -20.52 18.46
CA LEU A 129 20.75 -20.83 19.66
C LEU A 129 20.61 -19.60 20.58
N PRO A 130 19.53 -19.48 21.36
CA PRO A 130 19.46 -18.58 22.50
C PRO A 130 20.61 -18.81 23.48
N ILE A 131 20.98 -17.80 24.28
CA ILE A 131 22.11 -17.92 25.22
C ILE A 131 21.90 -19.00 26.27
N GLU A 132 20.66 -19.23 26.67
CA GLU A 132 20.28 -20.24 27.66
C GLU A 132 20.37 -21.68 27.13
N ASP A 133 20.28 -21.88 25.82
CA ASP A 133 20.31 -23.20 25.18
C ASP A 133 21.70 -23.56 24.62
N GLU A 134 22.68 -22.64 24.77
CA GLU A 134 24.06 -22.95 24.36
C GLU A 134 24.69 -24.02 25.27
N PRO A 135 25.34 -25.04 24.68
CA PRO A 135 25.96 -26.12 25.46
C PRO A 135 27.00 -25.62 26.46
N THR A 136 27.63 -24.50 26.16
CA THR A 136 28.65 -23.87 27.02
C THR A 136 28.45 -22.36 26.99
N PRO A 137 28.46 -21.68 28.17
CA PRO A 137 28.31 -20.21 28.21
C PRO A 137 29.34 -19.52 27.33
N GLY A 138 28.86 -18.57 26.50
CA GLY A 138 29.67 -17.82 25.55
C GLY A 138 30.00 -18.55 24.22
N GLN A 139 29.57 -19.79 24.09
CA GLN A 139 29.64 -20.52 22.80
C GLN A 139 28.70 -19.91 21.78
N GLN A 140 28.98 -20.09 20.49
CA GLN A 140 28.13 -19.72 19.37
C GLN A 140 27.84 -20.97 18.54
N THR A 141 26.65 -21.52 18.70
CA THR A 141 26.14 -22.63 17.90
C THR A 141 25.37 -22.08 16.71
N TRP A 142 25.86 -22.34 15.49
CA TRP A 142 25.25 -21.84 14.26
C TRP A 142 24.20 -22.82 13.75
N ILE A 143 23.08 -22.28 13.26
CA ILE A 143 21.96 -22.99 12.63
C ILE A 143 21.91 -22.57 11.16
N GLU A 144 21.92 -23.54 10.24
CA GLU A 144 21.97 -23.25 8.81
C GLU A 144 20.62 -22.84 8.19
N GLU A 145 19.50 -22.98 8.91
CA GLU A 145 18.17 -22.70 8.36
C GLU A 145 18.04 -21.26 7.87
N GLY A 146 18.35 -20.29 8.73
CA GLY A 146 18.26 -18.86 8.36
C GLY A 146 19.23 -18.50 7.23
N PHE A 147 20.44 -19.04 7.24
CA PHE A 147 21.40 -18.83 6.14
C PHE A 147 20.92 -19.43 4.82
N THR A 148 20.31 -20.62 4.84
CA THR A 148 19.74 -21.25 3.64
C THR A 148 18.58 -20.40 3.06
N ILE A 149 17.76 -19.81 3.91
CA ILE A 149 16.67 -18.91 3.48
C ILE A 149 17.25 -17.67 2.79
N ILE A 150 18.26 -17.04 3.38
CA ILE A 150 18.96 -15.89 2.77
C ILE A 150 19.60 -16.27 1.43
N ASP A 151 20.30 -17.41 1.35
CA ASP A 151 20.92 -17.89 0.12
C ASP A 151 19.88 -18.07 -1.00
N ASN A 152 18.74 -18.70 -0.70
CA ASN A 152 17.65 -18.88 -1.65
C ASN A 152 17.06 -17.53 -2.10
N LEU A 153 16.85 -16.61 -1.18
CA LEU A 153 16.32 -15.27 -1.50
C LEU A 153 17.26 -14.51 -2.45
N LEU A 154 18.57 -14.57 -2.19
CA LEU A 154 19.58 -13.95 -3.05
C LEU A 154 19.58 -14.57 -4.46
N GLU A 155 19.45 -15.88 -4.58
CA GLU A 155 19.30 -16.54 -5.89
C GLU A 155 18.02 -16.15 -6.63
N TRP A 156 16.93 -15.86 -5.92
CA TRP A 156 15.68 -15.36 -6.53
C TRP A 156 15.77 -13.89 -6.91
N ALA A 157 16.43 -13.06 -6.11
CA ALA A 157 16.55 -11.61 -6.30
C ALA A 157 17.53 -11.23 -7.42
N LYS A 158 18.64 -11.95 -7.53
CA LYS A 158 19.72 -11.70 -8.49
C LYS A 158 19.28 -11.58 -9.96
N PRO A 159 18.42 -12.45 -10.53
CA PRO A 159 17.97 -12.31 -11.92
C PRO A 159 17.21 -11.01 -12.20
N HIS A 160 16.66 -10.38 -11.17
CA HIS A 160 15.90 -9.15 -11.23
C HIS A 160 16.71 -7.90 -10.87
N ASN A 161 18.01 -8.04 -10.58
CA ASN A 161 18.86 -6.97 -10.07
C ASN A 161 18.28 -6.33 -8.79
N MET A 162 17.71 -7.13 -7.90
CA MET A 162 17.13 -6.67 -6.62
C MET A 162 18.16 -6.84 -5.51
N TYR A 163 18.30 -5.81 -4.69
CA TYR A 163 19.16 -5.85 -3.50
C TYR A 163 18.38 -6.37 -2.30
N VAL A 164 19.05 -7.12 -1.44
CA VAL A 164 18.50 -7.62 -0.18
C VAL A 164 19.21 -6.92 0.98
N ILE A 165 18.45 -6.14 1.76
CA ILE A 165 18.92 -5.54 3.01
C ILE A 165 18.55 -6.52 4.13
N LEU A 166 19.55 -7.01 4.86
CA LEU A 166 19.36 -7.93 5.98
C LEU A 166 19.06 -7.14 7.24
N ASP A 167 17.86 -7.31 7.79
CA ASP A 167 17.38 -6.63 8.99
C ASP A 167 17.32 -7.60 10.16
N MET A 168 17.96 -7.25 11.29
CA MET A 168 17.83 -8.01 12.53
C MET A 168 16.55 -7.56 13.27
N HIS A 169 15.43 -8.12 12.83
CA HIS A 169 14.10 -7.74 13.30
C HIS A 169 13.80 -8.22 14.72
N ALA A 170 14.28 -9.41 15.08
CA ALA A 170 14.25 -9.93 16.44
C ALA A 170 15.64 -10.33 16.88
N ALA A 171 16.26 -9.51 17.73
CA ALA A 171 17.63 -9.68 18.24
C ALA A 171 17.66 -10.63 19.46
N PRO A 172 18.83 -11.22 19.80
CA PRO A 172 18.98 -12.06 21.00
C PRO A 172 18.49 -11.35 22.26
N GLY A 173 17.49 -11.91 22.95
CA GLY A 173 16.86 -11.39 24.13
C GLY A 173 15.76 -10.33 23.89
N GLY A 174 15.56 -9.90 22.64
CA GLY A 174 14.59 -8.84 22.29
C GLY A 174 15.13 -7.44 22.55
N GLN A 175 14.91 -6.53 21.59
CA GLN A 175 15.45 -5.16 21.62
C GLN A 175 14.43 -4.10 22.02
N GLY A 176 13.15 -4.44 22.20
CA GLY A 176 12.09 -3.49 22.49
C GLY A 176 11.08 -3.98 23.52
N TYR A 177 10.44 -3.04 24.25
CA TYR A 177 9.31 -3.37 25.13
C TYR A 177 8.08 -3.86 24.35
N ASN A 178 7.97 -3.47 23.06
CA ASN A 178 6.96 -4.01 22.18
C ASN A 178 7.37 -5.44 21.77
N ALA A 179 6.86 -6.42 22.53
CA ALA A 179 7.19 -7.82 22.36
C ALA A 179 6.68 -8.38 21.00
N ASP A 180 5.59 -7.84 20.48
CA ASP A 180 5.01 -8.27 19.20
C ASP A 180 6.00 -8.12 18.04
N ILE A 181 6.82 -7.04 18.06
CA ILE A 181 7.84 -6.75 17.06
C ILE A 181 9.15 -7.49 17.35
N SER A 182 9.62 -7.42 18.61
CA SER A 182 10.96 -7.83 19.00
C SER A 182 11.09 -9.28 19.49
N ASP A 183 9.97 -9.99 19.61
CA ASP A 183 9.84 -11.28 20.26
C ASP A 183 10.44 -11.31 21.68
N TYR A 184 10.35 -10.17 22.42
CA TYR A 184 10.87 -10.03 23.76
C TYR A 184 10.08 -10.85 24.76
N ASP A 185 10.76 -11.76 25.46
CA ASP A 185 10.23 -12.51 26.58
C ASP A 185 10.60 -11.80 27.92
N SER A 186 9.64 -11.13 28.54
CA SER A 186 9.86 -10.37 29.76
C SER A 186 10.27 -11.20 30.99
N THR A 187 10.22 -12.55 30.89
CA THR A 187 10.72 -13.46 31.92
C THR A 187 12.24 -13.69 31.84
N LYS A 188 12.90 -13.19 30.77
CA LYS A 188 14.31 -13.31 30.47
C LYS A 188 14.97 -11.93 30.33
N PRO A 189 16.30 -11.84 30.53
CA PRO A 189 17.02 -10.59 30.27
C PRO A 189 16.96 -10.17 28.80
N SER A 190 16.59 -8.93 28.55
CA SER A 190 16.59 -8.32 27.21
C SER A 190 18.00 -8.21 26.60
N LEU A 191 18.09 -7.78 25.34
CA LEU A 191 19.33 -7.38 24.70
C LEU A 191 20.11 -6.36 25.54
N TRP A 192 19.41 -5.39 26.10
CA TRP A 192 20.00 -4.25 26.84
C TRP A 192 20.46 -4.62 28.24
N GLU A 193 19.86 -5.60 28.87
CA GLU A 193 20.17 -6.08 30.24
C GLU A 193 21.22 -7.19 30.25
N SER A 194 21.47 -7.83 29.10
CA SER A 194 22.38 -8.98 29.00
C SER A 194 23.55 -8.71 28.06
N LYS A 195 24.75 -8.59 28.65
CA LYS A 195 25.98 -8.54 27.83
C LYS A 195 26.16 -9.79 26.97
N ALA A 196 25.73 -10.96 27.43
CA ALA A 196 25.81 -12.20 26.69
C ALA A 196 24.93 -12.15 25.41
N ASN A 197 23.72 -11.57 25.47
CA ASN A 197 22.88 -11.32 24.30
C ASN A 197 23.54 -10.34 23.33
N GLN A 198 24.12 -9.24 23.84
CA GLN A 198 24.87 -8.30 22.99
C GLN A 198 26.07 -8.97 22.31
N ASP A 199 26.86 -9.77 23.05
CA ASP A 199 28.03 -10.46 22.50
C ASP A 199 27.62 -11.50 21.44
N LYS A 200 26.47 -12.17 21.65
CA LYS A 200 25.87 -13.07 20.65
C LYS A 200 25.44 -12.31 19.39
N LEU A 201 24.79 -11.17 19.51
CA LEU A 201 24.39 -10.33 18.39
C LEU A 201 25.61 -9.86 17.58
N VAL A 202 26.67 -9.40 18.26
CA VAL A 202 27.94 -9.01 17.62
C VAL A 202 28.56 -10.18 16.84
N ALA A 203 28.60 -11.37 17.44
CA ALA A 203 29.14 -12.57 16.81
C ALA A 203 28.29 -13.03 15.62
N LEU A 204 26.97 -12.93 15.73
CA LEU A 204 26.03 -13.27 14.64
C LEU A 204 26.21 -12.33 13.45
N TRP A 205 26.28 -11.03 13.65
CA TRP A 205 26.54 -10.08 12.57
C TRP A 205 27.88 -10.30 11.89
N LYS A 206 28.93 -10.61 12.66
CA LYS A 206 30.23 -10.99 12.08
C LYS A 206 30.12 -12.25 11.22
N LYS A 207 29.35 -13.25 11.67
CA LYS A 207 29.13 -14.49 10.93
C LYS A 207 28.35 -14.28 9.64
N ILE A 208 27.31 -13.43 9.68
CA ILE A 208 26.54 -13.02 8.51
C ILE A 208 27.46 -12.30 7.51
N ALA A 209 28.19 -11.29 7.97
CA ALA A 209 29.09 -10.52 7.12
C ALA A 209 30.22 -11.39 6.51
N GLU A 210 30.79 -12.32 7.29
CA GLU A 210 31.79 -13.26 6.77
C GLU A 210 31.26 -14.11 5.61
N ARG A 211 29.98 -14.57 5.70
CA ARG A 211 29.33 -15.38 4.66
C ARG A 211 29.02 -14.58 3.40
N TYR A 212 28.58 -13.34 3.54
CA TYR A 212 28.00 -12.56 2.43
C TYR A 212 28.89 -11.43 1.91
N LYS A 213 30.07 -11.19 2.46
CA LYS A 213 30.98 -10.07 2.11
C LYS A 213 31.31 -9.94 0.60
N ASP A 214 31.19 -11.03 -0.14
CA ASP A 214 31.48 -11.08 -1.58
C ASP A 214 30.21 -11.12 -2.45
N ASN A 215 29.02 -10.98 -1.87
CA ASN A 215 27.75 -11.04 -2.60
C ASN A 215 27.24 -9.64 -2.95
N GLU A 216 27.30 -9.25 -4.22
CA GLU A 216 26.93 -7.92 -4.71
C GLU A 216 25.43 -7.60 -4.55
N TRP A 217 24.58 -8.59 -4.28
CA TRP A 217 23.13 -8.42 -4.13
C TRP A 217 22.69 -8.20 -2.67
N ILE A 218 23.62 -8.28 -1.72
CA ILE A 218 23.41 -7.75 -0.38
C ILE A 218 23.43 -6.22 -0.48
N GLY A 219 22.30 -5.58 -0.18
CA GLY A 219 22.17 -4.13 -0.15
C GLY A 219 22.78 -3.48 1.09
N GLY A 220 22.97 -4.27 2.14
CA GLY A 220 23.58 -3.87 3.41
C GLY A 220 22.99 -4.60 4.60
N TYR A 221 23.42 -4.19 5.78
CA TYR A 221 23.11 -4.77 7.08
C TYR A 221 22.37 -3.73 7.93
N ASP A 222 21.08 -3.97 8.20
CA ASP A 222 20.23 -3.19 9.10
C ASP A 222 20.32 -3.82 10.50
N LEU A 223 21.07 -3.16 11.38
CA LEU A 223 21.70 -3.86 12.50
C LEU A 223 20.75 -4.28 13.61
N ILE A 224 19.73 -3.48 13.91
CA ILE A 224 18.71 -3.73 14.95
C ILE A 224 17.45 -2.99 14.58
N ASN A 225 16.36 -3.73 14.35
CA ASN A 225 15.05 -3.16 14.06
C ASN A 225 14.44 -2.49 15.31
N GLU A 226 13.80 -1.36 15.12
CA GLU A 226 12.84 -0.70 16.02
C GLU A 226 13.14 -0.84 17.53
N THR A 227 14.32 -0.40 17.94
CA THR A 227 14.61 -0.31 19.38
C THR A 227 13.56 0.56 20.05
N ASN A 228 12.93 0.01 21.08
CA ASN A 228 12.00 0.71 21.94
C ASN A 228 12.34 0.35 23.40
N TRP A 229 13.35 1.02 23.95
CA TRP A 229 13.87 0.73 25.29
C TRP A 229 14.33 2.01 25.99
N THR A 230 14.36 2.00 27.32
CA THR A 230 14.91 3.11 28.10
C THR A 230 16.43 3.15 27.97
N LEU A 231 16.94 3.90 27.00
CA LEU A 231 18.37 4.05 26.67
C LEU A 231 18.80 5.52 26.79
N PRO A 232 19.14 6.01 27.99
CA PRO A 232 19.45 7.41 28.21
C PRO A 232 20.54 7.93 27.27
N ASN A 233 20.25 9.01 26.55
CA ASN A 233 21.17 9.67 25.60
C ASN A 233 21.67 8.75 24.47
N GLY A 234 21.06 7.58 24.22
CA GLY A 234 21.48 6.65 23.20
C GLY A 234 22.85 5.99 23.41
N THR A 235 23.49 6.18 24.58
CA THR A 235 24.89 5.76 24.82
C THR A 235 25.08 4.26 24.64
N LEU A 236 24.26 3.44 25.28
CA LEU A 236 24.37 1.98 25.17
C LEU A 236 23.99 1.49 23.75
N LEU A 237 23.00 2.12 23.13
CA LEU A 237 22.59 1.81 21.75
C LEU A 237 23.78 2.04 20.79
N ARG A 238 24.41 3.21 20.88
CA ARG A 238 25.61 3.53 20.11
C ARG A 238 26.75 2.54 20.36
N GLU A 239 27.04 2.24 21.64
CA GLU A 239 28.10 1.27 22.00
C GLU A 239 27.86 -0.09 21.32
N VAL A 240 26.64 -0.60 21.36
CA VAL A 240 26.30 -1.88 20.72
C VAL A 240 26.44 -1.79 19.21
N PHE A 241 25.95 -0.75 18.56
CA PHE A 241 26.13 -0.53 17.13
C PHE A 241 27.59 -0.43 16.70
N GLU A 242 28.41 0.32 17.41
CA GLU A 242 29.84 0.46 17.12
C GLU A 242 30.58 -0.89 17.27
N ARG A 243 30.21 -1.70 18.26
CA ARG A 243 30.76 -3.06 18.45
C ARG A 243 30.38 -3.98 17.29
N ILE A 244 29.13 -3.94 16.84
CA ILE A 244 28.66 -4.72 15.68
C ILE A 244 29.39 -4.25 14.43
N THR A 245 29.40 -2.94 14.15
CA THR A 245 30.08 -2.36 12.99
C THR A 245 31.55 -2.76 12.95
N LYS A 246 32.25 -2.67 14.06
CA LYS A 246 33.66 -3.09 14.15
C LYS A 246 33.84 -4.57 13.81
N ALA A 247 32.98 -5.44 14.32
CA ALA A 247 33.05 -6.87 14.06
C ALA A 247 32.75 -7.22 12.59
N ILE A 248 31.80 -6.52 11.97
CA ILE A 248 31.53 -6.61 10.53
C ILE A 248 32.75 -6.17 9.74
N ARG A 249 33.34 -5.01 10.07
CA ARG A 249 34.50 -4.45 9.35
C ARG A 249 35.77 -5.26 9.49
N GLU A 250 35.86 -6.18 10.43
CA GLU A 250 36.97 -7.17 10.48
C GLU A 250 36.94 -8.15 9.28
N VAL A 251 35.77 -8.37 8.66
CA VAL A 251 35.58 -9.38 7.60
C VAL A 251 34.99 -8.78 6.31
N ASP A 252 34.26 -7.69 6.40
CA ASP A 252 33.56 -7.03 5.28
C ASP A 252 33.77 -5.52 5.34
N GLN A 253 34.49 -4.98 4.34
CA GLN A 253 34.79 -3.56 4.20
C GLN A 253 33.85 -2.82 3.25
N ASN A 254 32.86 -3.52 2.63
CA ASN A 254 32.18 -3.03 1.44
C ASN A 254 30.69 -2.72 1.67
N HIS A 255 29.95 -3.59 2.39
CA HIS A 255 28.51 -3.43 2.51
C HIS A 255 28.11 -2.26 3.40
N ILE A 256 26.97 -1.65 3.07
CA ILE A 256 26.39 -0.53 3.82
C ILE A 256 25.94 -1.02 5.21
N ILE A 257 26.19 -0.20 6.23
CA ILE A 257 25.63 -0.35 7.57
C ILE A 257 24.43 0.58 7.69
N TYR A 258 23.24 0.03 7.90
CA TYR A 258 22.05 0.79 8.26
C TYR A 258 21.89 0.77 9.78
N ILE A 259 21.53 1.89 10.34
CA ILE A 259 21.22 2.02 11.77
C ILE A 259 19.90 2.72 11.98
N GLU A 260 19.15 2.24 12.92
CA GLU A 260 17.89 2.81 13.34
C GLU A 260 18.02 3.59 14.66
N GLY A 261 17.16 4.58 14.82
CA GLY A 261 17.02 5.30 16.10
C GLY A 261 16.33 4.46 17.18
N ASN A 262 16.37 4.91 18.42
CA ASN A 262 15.45 4.45 19.46
C ASN A 262 14.01 4.95 19.15
N ASP A 263 13.03 4.58 19.96
CA ASP A 263 11.63 4.98 19.82
C ASP A 263 11.08 4.65 18.42
N TYR A 264 11.17 3.35 18.05
CA TYR A 264 10.71 2.83 16.77
C TYR A 264 11.38 3.50 15.57
N ALA A 265 12.72 3.52 15.57
CA ALA A 265 13.56 4.11 14.52
C ALA A 265 13.44 5.65 14.36
N ASN A 266 12.86 6.37 15.33
CA ASN A 266 12.58 7.80 15.19
C ASN A 266 13.40 8.72 16.10
N ASN A 267 14.30 8.19 16.96
CA ASN A 267 15.11 8.99 17.86
C ASN A 267 16.60 8.67 17.72
N PHE A 268 17.34 9.54 17.03
CA PHE A 268 18.77 9.42 16.77
C PHE A 268 19.66 10.09 17.83
N THR A 269 19.13 10.45 19.00
CA THR A 269 19.91 11.04 20.09
C THR A 269 21.07 10.14 20.47
N GLY A 270 22.30 10.69 20.41
CA GLY A 270 23.55 9.98 20.69
C GLY A 270 24.10 9.14 19.55
N LEU A 271 23.36 8.98 18.43
CA LEU A 271 23.78 8.19 17.28
C LEU A 271 24.50 9.02 16.20
N THR A 272 24.60 10.32 16.37
CA THR A 272 25.37 11.24 15.53
C THR A 272 26.61 11.76 16.26
N PRO A 273 27.73 12.08 15.53
CA PRO A 273 27.97 11.86 14.11
C PRO A 273 28.13 10.37 13.72
N PRO A 274 28.07 10.03 12.40
CA PRO A 274 28.35 8.68 11.94
C PRO A 274 29.77 8.22 12.34
N TRP A 275 29.94 6.92 12.54
CA TRP A 275 31.22 6.31 12.95
C TRP A 275 31.82 5.37 11.89
N ASP A 276 31.15 5.27 10.75
CA ASP A 276 31.60 4.48 9.61
C ASP A 276 31.35 5.27 8.33
N ASP A 277 32.28 5.17 7.35
CA ASP A 277 32.22 5.94 6.12
C ASP A 277 31.17 5.41 5.12
N ASN A 278 30.61 4.22 5.38
CA ASN A 278 29.61 3.57 4.54
C ASN A 278 28.33 3.25 5.35
N MET A 279 27.73 4.29 5.92
CA MET A 279 26.58 4.21 6.83
C MET A 279 25.39 4.99 6.33
N VAL A 280 24.19 4.49 6.62
CA VAL A 280 22.89 5.07 6.31
C VAL A 280 22.06 5.16 7.59
N TYR A 281 21.36 6.27 7.81
CA TYR A 281 20.36 6.36 8.87
C TYR A 281 19.01 5.90 8.33
N SER A 282 18.44 4.87 8.97
CA SER A 282 17.14 4.28 8.68
C SER A 282 16.10 4.81 9.67
N PHE A 283 14.99 5.31 9.17
CA PHE A 283 13.88 5.78 10.00
C PHE A 283 12.55 5.16 9.54
N HIS A 284 11.55 5.15 10.40
CA HIS A 284 10.22 4.60 10.14
C HIS A 284 9.12 5.66 10.27
N LYS A 285 8.02 5.50 9.54
CA LYS A 285 6.85 6.37 9.68
C LYS A 285 5.57 5.60 9.40
N TYR A 286 4.65 5.69 10.37
CA TYR A 286 3.30 5.12 10.30
C TYR A 286 2.26 6.13 10.81
N TRP A 287 1.00 5.91 10.53
CA TRP A 287 -0.22 6.38 11.20
C TRP A 287 -0.40 7.89 11.39
N SER A 288 0.39 8.72 10.80
CA SER A 288 0.22 10.18 10.82
C SER A 288 -0.20 10.69 9.45
N THR A 289 -0.67 11.93 9.38
CA THR A 289 -0.90 12.62 8.11
C THR A 289 0.38 12.68 7.28
N VAL A 290 0.24 12.79 5.96
CA VAL A 290 1.36 13.09 5.07
C VAL A 290 1.31 14.56 4.67
N ASN A 291 2.28 15.33 5.16
CA ASN A 291 2.48 16.74 4.88
C ASN A 291 3.83 16.98 4.22
N ASP A 292 4.00 18.12 3.56
CA ASP A 292 5.26 18.47 2.86
C ASP A 292 6.47 18.61 3.80
N ASP A 293 6.25 18.86 5.09
CA ASP A 293 7.25 19.06 6.14
C ASP A 293 7.54 17.81 6.98
N ASP A 294 6.95 16.68 6.65
CA ASP A 294 7.10 15.42 7.41
C ASP A 294 8.54 14.89 7.50
N LEU A 295 9.43 15.35 6.63
CA LEU A 295 10.85 14.98 6.64
C LEU A 295 11.75 16.05 7.25
N ASP A 296 11.22 17.21 7.70
CA ASP A 296 12.02 18.35 8.19
C ASP A 296 12.78 18.03 9.49
N TRP A 297 12.35 17.00 10.22
CA TRP A 297 13.03 16.55 11.43
C TRP A 297 14.28 15.70 11.14
N VAL A 298 14.35 15.00 9.98
CA VAL A 298 15.43 14.06 9.65
C VAL A 298 16.35 14.58 8.54
N LEU A 299 15.86 15.41 7.61
CA LEU A 299 16.66 15.99 6.53
C LEU A 299 17.86 16.83 7.03
N PRO A 300 17.77 17.63 8.11
CA PRO A 300 18.91 18.34 8.64
C PRO A 300 20.08 17.44 9.05
N MET A 301 19.80 16.25 9.60
CA MET A 301 20.82 15.27 9.96
C MET A 301 21.57 14.75 8.70
N ARG A 302 20.85 14.45 7.62
CA ARG A 302 21.45 14.12 6.32
C ARG A 302 22.40 15.23 5.84
N ASP A 303 21.93 16.47 5.94
CA ASP A 303 22.61 17.63 5.41
C ASP A 303 23.85 18.00 6.23
N GLU A 304 23.78 17.90 7.55
CA GLU A 304 24.88 18.18 8.48
C GLU A 304 26.01 17.16 8.35
N TYR A 305 25.67 15.86 8.31
CA TYR A 305 26.67 14.79 8.32
C TYR A 305 27.00 14.26 6.92
N ASN A 306 26.36 14.77 5.87
CA ASN A 306 26.57 14.34 4.48
C ASN A 306 26.44 12.81 4.30
N VAL A 307 25.38 12.22 4.84
CA VAL A 307 25.07 10.79 4.83
C VAL A 307 23.72 10.54 4.19
N PRO A 308 23.45 9.38 3.57
CA PRO A 308 22.13 9.07 3.06
C PRO A 308 21.14 8.80 4.18
N LEU A 309 19.86 9.02 3.87
CA LEU A 309 18.71 8.55 4.63
C LEU A 309 18.01 7.45 3.86
N TRP A 310 17.38 6.56 4.58
CA TRP A 310 16.48 5.54 4.04
C TRP A 310 15.28 5.38 4.96
N MET A 311 14.08 5.34 4.40
CA MET A 311 12.88 4.99 5.14
C MET A 311 12.77 3.46 5.15
N GLY A 312 13.30 2.85 6.21
CA GLY A 312 13.46 1.40 6.33
C GLY A 312 12.15 0.65 6.43
N GLU A 313 11.12 1.31 6.99
CA GLU A 313 9.81 0.71 7.11
C GLU A 313 8.69 1.75 7.14
N SER A 314 7.60 1.46 6.43
CA SER A 314 6.36 2.21 6.42
C SER A 314 5.25 1.39 5.75
N GLY A 315 3.99 1.77 5.96
CA GLY A 315 2.86 1.06 5.37
C GLY A 315 1.58 1.23 6.18
N GLU A 316 0.73 0.20 6.14
CA GLU A 316 -0.46 0.05 6.97
C GLU A 316 -1.42 1.24 6.90
N ASN A 317 -1.67 1.72 5.69
CA ASN A 317 -2.54 2.84 5.41
C ASN A 317 -3.16 2.71 4.01
N SER A 318 -3.92 3.71 3.58
CA SER A 318 -4.60 3.73 2.30
C SER A 318 -3.67 3.94 1.10
N ASN A 319 -4.15 3.61 -0.10
CA ASN A 319 -3.48 3.92 -1.36
C ASN A 319 -3.17 5.41 -1.53
N THR A 320 -4.07 6.29 -1.09
CA THR A 320 -3.86 7.75 -1.12
C THR A 320 -2.68 8.15 -0.25
N TRP A 321 -2.58 7.58 0.95
CA TRP A 321 -1.45 7.81 1.85
C TRP A 321 -0.14 7.30 1.24
N TYR A 322 -0.13 6.08 0.68
CA TYR A 322 1.02 5.49 0.00
C TYR A 322 1.54 6.39 -1.12
N THR A 323 0.66 6.78 -2.03
CA THR A 323 1.01 7.65 -3.16
C THR A 323 1.63 8.96 -2.71
N ARG A 324 1.07 9.61 -1.68
CA ARG A 324 1.56 10.89 -1.15
C ARG A 324 2.92 10.73 -0.48
N PHE A 325 3.08 9.73 0.39
CA PHE A 325 4.32 9.57 1.14
C PHE A 325 5.49 9.11 0.27
N ILE A 326 5.26 8.16 -0.64
CA ILE A 326 6.28 7.76 -1.62
C ILE A 326 6.70 8.96 -2.48
N SER A 327 5.75 9.78 -2.95
CA SER A 327 6.08 10.98 -3.72
C SER A 327 6.93 11.97 -2.92
N LEU A 328 6.66 12.15 -1.61
CA LEU A 328 7.46 13.01 -0.73
C LEU A 328 8.87 12.46 -0.53
N LEU A 329 9.02 11.15 -0.28
CA LEU A 329 10.30 10.49 -0.11
C LEU A 329 11.17 10.63 -1.38
N GLU A 330 10.61 10.27 -2.54
CA GLU A 330 11.35 10.31 -3.82
C GLU A 330 11.71 11.74 -4.25
N LYS A 331 10.84 12.74 -3.98
CA LYS A 331 11.15 14.17 -4.16
C LYS A 331 12.39 14.62 -3.38
N ASN A 332 12.68 13.95 -2.26
CA ASN A 332 13.81 14.25 -1.38
C ASN A 332 14.98 13.27 -1.55
N ASP A 333 15.03 12.47 -2.61
CA ASP A 333 16.04 11.43 -2.86
C ASP A 333 16.18 10.43 -1.69
N VAL A 334 15.07 10.10 -1.01
CA VAL A 334 15.02 9.11 0.08
C VAL A 334 14.42 7.81 -0.44
N GLY A 335 15.21 6.74 -0.43
CA GLY A 335 14.73 5.39 -0.72
C GLY A 335 13.82 4.87 0.40
N TRP A 336 13.04 3.83 0.13
CA TRP A 336 12.04 3.32 1.04
C TRP A 336 11.88 1.80 0.95
N ALA A 337 11.39 1.19 2.03
CA ALA A 337 10.85 -0.16 2.07
C ALA A 337 9.46 -0.17 2.72
N TRP A 338 8.52 -0.84 2.07
CA TRP A 338 7.13 -0.87 2.52
C TRP A 338 6.83 -2.12 3.35
N TRP A 339 6.03 -1.99 4.35
CA TRP A 339 5.53 -3.06 5.20
C TRP A 339 4.03 -3.25 4.90
N THR A 340 3.54 -4.38 4.46
CA THR A 340 4.19 -5.65 4.14
C THR A 340 3.56 -6.26 2.89
N ILE A 341 4.17 -7.29 2.32
CA ILE A 341 3.64 -7.92 1.09
C ILE A 341 2.38 -8.75 1.34
N LYS A 342 2.25 -9.39 2.52
CA LYS A 342 1.14 -10.28 2.88
C LYS A 342 0.66 -10.06 4.31
N LYS A 343 -0.68 -9.99 4.48
CA LYS A 343 -1.35 -10.01 5.80
C LYS A 343 -2.59 -10.90 5.75
N VAL A 344 -2.96 -11.47 6.89
CA VAL A 344 -4.14 -12.35 6.98
C VAL A 344 -5.40 -11.51 7.13
N GLY A 345 -6.32 -11.58 6.15
CA GLY A 345 -7.63 -10.94 6.20
C GLY A 345 -7.60 -9.41 6.16
N ASP A 346 -6.54 -8.80 5.65
CA ASP A 346 -6.36 -7.36 5.63
C ASP A 346 -6.44 -6.78 4.20
N ILE A 347 -6.61 -5.44 4.07
CA ILE A 347 -6.74 -4.77 2.77
C ILE A 347 -5.51 -3.95 2.37
N ASP A 348 -4.61 -3.66 3.29
CA ASP A 348 -3.49 -2.73 3.13
C ASP A 348 -2.19 -3.37 2.59
N SER A 349 -2.25 -4.63 2.21
CA SER A 349 -1.12 -5.38 1.63
C SER A 349 -1.43 -5.86 0.21
N PRO A 350 -0.44 -5.94 -0.70
CA PRO A 350 -0.64 -6.43 -2.07
C PRO A 350 -1.31 -7.81 -2.14
N PHE A 351 -1.07 -8.66 -1.15
CA PHE A 351 -1.71 -9.96 -1.05
C PHE A 351 -2.41 -10.14 0.31
N SER A 352 -3.73 -10.28 0.27
CA SER A 352 -4.52 -10.65 1.44
C SER A 352 -4.63 -12.16 1.54
N VAL A 353 -4.12 -12.73 2.64
CA VAL A 353 -4.17 -14.16 2.93
C VAL A 353 -5.55 -14.52 3.47
N LYS A 354 -6.20 -15.52 2.89
CA LYS A 354 -7.55 -15.91 3.30
C LYS A 354 -7.54 -16.56 4.68
N LEU A 355 -8.32 -16.02 5.59
CA LEU A 355 -8.65 -16.67 6.84
C LEU A 355 -9.45 -17.95 6.54
N ASN A 356 -9.06 -19.09 7.12
CA ASN A 356 -9.83 -20.31 6.99
C ASN A 356 -10.71 -20.56 8.24
N PRO A 357 -11.86 -21.24 8.10
CA PRO A 357 -12.78 -21.46 9.23
C PRO A 357 -12.17 -22.21 10.40
N GLY A 358 -11.21 -23.10 10.15
CA GLY A 358 -10.51 -23.82 11.20
C GLY A 358 -9.63 -22.92 12.04
N TYR A 359 -8.93 -21.98 11.39
CA TYR A 359 -8.12 -20.98 12.11
C TYR A 359 -9.02 -19.99 12.87
N GLN A 360 -10.16 -19.59 12.31
CA GLN A 360 -11.14 -18.79 13.05
C GLN A 360 -11.60 -19.49 14.32
N LYS A 361 -11.87 -20.80 14.27
CA LYS A 361 -12.22 -21.60 15.47
C LYS A 361 -11.10 -21.58 16.53
N ILE A 362 -9.83 -21.59 16.12
CA ILE A 362 -8.67 -21.45 17.03
C ILE A 362 -8.66 -20.08 17.69
N LEU A 363 -8.83 -19.00 16.90
CA LEU A 363 -8.90 -17.63 17.41
C LEU A 363 -10.06 -17.45 18.39
N ASP A 364 -11.24 -17.96 18.07
CA ASP A 364 -12.42 -17.90 18.93
C ASP A 364 -12.18 -18.63 20.26
N TYR A 365 -11.58 -19.83 20.20
CA TYR A 365 -11.18 -20.55 21.41
C TYR A 365 -10.17 -19.75 22.26
N TRP A 366 -9.16 -19.17 21.65
CA TRP A 366 -8.16 -18.37 22.36
C TRP A 366 -8.77 -17.12 23.01
N LYS A 367 -9.82 -16.54 22.41
CA LYS A 367 -10.62 -15.44 23.00
C LYS A 367 -11.56 -15.89 24.13
N GLY A 368 -11.76 -17.21 24.31
CA GLY A 368 -12.72 -17.73 25.25
C GLY A 368 -14.16 -17.76 24.73
N GLU A 369 -14.37 -17.61 23.44
CA GLU A 369 -15.68 -17.50 22.75
C GLU A 369 -16.12 -18.83 22.11
N GLY A 370 -15.21 -19.82 21.99
CA GLY A 370 -15.44 -21.06 21.27
C GLY A 370 -14.99 -22.31 22.05
N GLU A 371 -15.37 -23.49 21.54
CA GLU A 371 -14.90 -24.77 22.06
C GLU A 371 -13.44 -25.02 21.66
N LYS A 372 -12.69 -25.72 22.57
CA LYS A 372 -11.31 -26.12 22.27
C LYS A 372 -11.28 -27.06 21.06
N PRO A 373 -10.56 -26.72 19.98
CA PRO A 373 -10.38 -27.62 18.86
C PRO A 373 -9.54 -28.84 19.28
N THR A 374 -9.72 -29.94 18.58
CA THR A 374 -8.86 -31.13 18.77
C THR A 374 -7.47 -30.85 18.17
N GLU A 375 -6.48 -31.69 18.54
CA GLU A 375 -5.14 -31.64 17.98
C GLU A 375 -5.16 -31.74 16.45
N GLU A 376 -5.90 -32.70 15.89
CA GLU A 376 -6.06 -32.92 14.46
C GLU A 376 -6.72 -31.72 13.75
N GLU A 377 -7.81 -31.17 14.32
CA GLU A 377 -8.46 -29.97 13.80
C GLU A 377 -7.51 -28.78 13.78
N THR A 378 -6.75 -28.58 14.86
CA THR A 378 -5.77 -27.50 14.96
C THR A 378 -4.68 -27.65 13.91
N PHE A 379 -4.06 -28.82 13.81
CA PHE A 379 -3.01 -29.08 12.85
C PHE A 379 -3.49 -28.85 11.40
N ASN A 380 -4.64 -29.41 11.02
CA ASN A 380 -5.21 -29.24 9.70
C ASN A 380 -5.53 -27.76 9.38
N ALA A 381 -6.05 -27.00 10.36
CA ALA A 381 -6.34 -25.57 10.22
C ALA A 381 -5.07 -24.75 9.99
N MET A 382 -4.01 -25.02 10.77
CA MET A 382 -2.73 -24.31 10.66
C MET A 382 -2.01 -24.68 9.36
N MET A 383 -2.03 -25.94 8.94
CA MET A 383 -1.48 -26.34 7.64
C MET A 383 -2.24 -25.69 6.47
N LYS A 384 -3.56 -25.52 6.59
CA LYS A 384 -4.38 -24.79 5.60
C LYS A 384 -4.06 -23.30 5.59
N LEU A 385 -3.78 -22.70 6.74
CA LEU A 385 -3.32 -21.31 6.81
C LEU A 385 -1.96 -21.16 6.10
N ALA A 386 -1.02 -22.07 6.35
CA ALA A 386 0.28 -22.09 5.67
C ALA A 386 0.13 -22.30 4.14
N GLU A 387 -0.82 -23.10 3.68
CA GLU A 387 -1.13 -23.26 2.25
C GLU A 387 -1.72 -21.96 1.66
N ASN A 388 -2.55 -21.24 2.41
CA ASN A 388 -3.17 -20.00 1.95
C ASN A 388 -2.16 -18.86 1.75
N LEU A 389 -0.93 -18.98 2.28
CA LEU A 389 0.17 -18.02 2.05
C LEU A 389 0.75 -18.09 0.63
N LEU A 390 0.57 -19.20 -0.07
CA LEU A 390 1.00 -19.27 -1.48
C LEU A 390 0.28 -18.19 -2.30
N ILE A 391 1.03 -17.46 -3.11
CA ILE A 391 0.54 -16.30 -3.87
C ILE A 391 -0.71 -16.61 -4.71
N GLU A 392 -0.81 -17.83 -5.25
CA GLU A 392 -1.96 -18.31 -6.01
C GLU A 392 -3.23 -18.49 -5.18
N ASN A 393 -3.12 -18.59 -3.86
CA ASN A 393 -4.23 -18.72 -2.93
C ASN A 393 -4.63 -17.40 -2.28
N CYS A 394 -3.79 -16.37 -2.40
CA CYS A 394 -4.05 -15.03 -1.89
C CYS A 394 -5.05 -14.26 -2.75
N LEU A 395 -5.66 -13.22 -2.18
CA LEU A 395 -6.38 -12.20 -2.91
C LEU A 395 -5.39 -11.10 -3.34
N TYR A 396 -5.17 -10.97 -4.64
CA TYR A 396 -4.29 -9.93 -5.18
C TYR A 396 -5.00 -8.58 -5.26
N ARG A 397 -4.43 -7.57 -4.61
CA ARG A 397 -4.89 -6.17 -4.59
C ARG A 397 -4.00 -5.33 -5.50
N LYS A 398 -4.32 -5.32 -6.79
CA LYS A 398 -3.50 -4.63 -7.81
C LYS A 398 -3.52 -3.11 -7.69
N ASP A 399 -4.50 -2.55 -7.01
CA ASP A 399 -4.60 -1.13 -6.69
C ASP A 399 -3.44 -0.65 -5.80
N ILE A 400 -2.88 -1.51 -4.94
CA ILE A 400 -1.75 -1.15 -4.07
C ILE A 400 -0.46 -0.92 -4.86
N PRO A 401 0.09 -1.88 -5.66
CA PRO A 401 1.26 -1.58 -6.49
C PRO A 401 1.01 -0.44 -7.48
N ASP A 402 -0.22 -0.28 -7.99
CA ASP A 402 -0.58 0.84 -8.85
C ASP A 402 -0.44 2.19 -8.13
N ALA A 403 -0.91 2.28 -6.88
CA ALA A 403 -0.77 3.47 -6.04
C ALA A 403 0.70 3.78 -5.70
N MET A 404 1.51 2.75 -5.45
CA MET A 404 2.92 2.89 -5.07
C MET A 404 3.82 3.33 -6.23
N PHE A 405 3.49 2.99 -7.47
CA PHE A 405 4.35 3.25 -8.63
C PHE A 405 3.71 4.19 -9.66
N ARG A 406 2.64 3.79 -10.34
CA ARG A 406 2.05 4.58 -11.41
C ARG A 406 1.47 5.90 -10.89
N GLN A 407 0.69 5.84 -9.82
CA GLN A 407 0.00 7.02 -9.29
C GLN A 407 0.95 8.05 -8.67
N THR A 408 2.16 7.69 -8.27
CA THR A 408 3.16 8.65 -7.77
C THR A 408 3.64 9.61 -8.86
N THR A 409 3.52 9.22 -10.14
CA THR A 409 4.07 9.94 -11.29
C THR A 409 3.03 10.49 -12.25
N THR A 410 1.75 10.06 -12.16
CA THR A 410 0.70 10.47 -13.10
C THR A 410 -0.67 10.57 -12.41
N ASP A 411 -1.54 11.40 -12.97
CA ASP A 411 -2.96 11.49 -12.63
C ASP A 411 -3.84 10.67 -13.60
N GLU A 412 -3.22 9.90 -14.49
CA GLU A 412 -3.94 9.08 -15.45
C GLU A 412 -4.85 8.07 -14.76
N VAL A 413 -6.09 7.97 -15.23
CA VAL A 413 -7.08 7.00 -14.80
C VAL A 413 -7.12 5.85 -15.78
N ILE A 414 -7.03 4.60 -15.28
CA ILE A 414 -7.04 3.40 -16.12
C ILE A 414 -8.11 2.41 -15.64
N PRO A 415 -8.67 1.57 -16.54
CA PRO A 415 -9.65 0.56 -16.13
C PRO A 415 -9.10 -0.40 -15.07
N TYR A 416 -9.91 -0.75 -14.07
CA TYR A 416 -9.52 -1.74 -13.04
C TYR A 416 -9.01 -3.06 -13.63
N SER A 417 -9.70 -3.61 -14.64
CA SER A 417 -9.24 -4.80 -15.36
C SER A 417 -9.33 -4.62 -16.87
N LYS A 418 -10.50 -4.25 -17.36
CA LYS A 418 -10.83 -3.94 -18.75
C LYS A 418 -11.93 -2.89 -18.75
N LYS A 419 -12.09 -2.19 -19.88
CA LYS A 419 -13.24 -1.29 -20.08
C LYS A 419 -14.53 -2.06 -19.96
N GLN A 420 -15.47 -1.52 -19.18
CA GLN A 420 -16.76 -2.12 -18.96
C GLN A 420 -17.64 -2.03 -20.23
N SER A 421 -18.43 -3.04 -20.51
CA SER A 421 -19.20 -3.13 -21.75
C SER A 421 -20.62 -2.59 -21.57
N ILE A 422 -21.06 -1.73 -22.50
CA ILE A 422 -22.46 -1.29 -22.62
C ILE A 422 -22.99 -1.66 -24.02
N PRO A 423 -24.08 -2.45 -24.13
CA PRO A 423 -24.90 -3.03 -23.05
C PRO A 423 -24.13 -4.07 -22.22
N GLY A 424 -24.52 -4.21 -20.97
CA GLY A 424 -23.90 -5.12 -20.01
C GLY A 424 -24.09 -4.70 -18.58
N ARG A 425 -23.56 -5.50 -17.64
CA ARG A 425 -23.52 -5.20 -16.21
C ARG A 425 -22.16 -4.63 -15.84
N ILE A 426 -22.16 -3.56 -15.07
CA ILE A 426 -21.01 -2.95 -14.42
C ILE A 426 -21.11 -3.28 -12.94
N ASP A 427 -20.15 -4.03 -12.40
CA ASP A 427 -20.02 -4.27 -10.97
C ASP A 427 -19.28 -3.06 -10.38
N LEU A 428 -19.91 -2.36 -9.43
CA LEU A 428 -19.49 -1.02 -9.03
C LEU A 428 -18.20 -0.99 -8.19
N SER A 429 -17.85 -2.09 -7.53
CA SER A 429 -16.55 -2.25 -6.88
C SER A 429 -15.36 -2.27 -7.85
N ASP A 430 -15.61 -2.55 -9.16
CA ASP A 430 -14.58 -2.61 -10.19
C ASP A 430 -14.32 -1.24 -10.86
N TYR A 431 -14.41 -0.15 -10.08
CA TYR A 431 -14.14 1.19 -10.58
C TYR A 431 -12.67 1.37 -10.99
N ASP A 432 -12.42 2.38 -11.80
CA ASP A 432 -11.11 2.64 -12.39
C ASP A 432 -10.01 2.82 -11.33
N LEU A 433 -8.76 2.52 -11.71
CA LEU A 433 -7.55 2.78 -10.90
C LEU A 433 -7.08 4.22 -11.11
N GLY A 434 -6.78 4.90 -10.03
CA GLY A 434 -6.27 6.26 -10.03
C GLY A 434 -6.43 6.93 -8.67
N LYS A 435 -5.89 8.14 -8.54
CA LYS A 435 -5.91 8.92 -7.32
C LYS A 435 -7.33 9.36 -6.94
N ASN A 436 -7.53 9.63 -5.64
CA ASN A 436 -8.68 10.41 -5.17
C ASN A 436 -8.76 11.75 -5.92
N ASN A 437 -9.96 12.19 -6.28
CA ASN A 437 -10.28 13.31 -7.19
C ASN A 437 -10.03 13.06 -8.69
N PHE A 438 -9.50 11.91 -9.09
CA PHE A 438 -9.29 11.57 -10.50
C PHE A 438 -10.11 10.34 -10.92
N ALA A 439 -9.98 9.21 -10.24
CA ALA A 439 -10.76 7.99 -10.49
C ALA A 439 -12.01 7.90 -9.61
N TYR A 440 -11.98 8.48 -8.46
CA TYR A 440 -13.08 8.56 -7.49
C TYR A 440 -12.90 9.80 -6.61
N TYR A 441 -13.91 10.12 -5.85
CA TYR A 441 -13.83 11.06 -4.74
C TYR A 441 -14.53 10.45 -3.54
N ASP A 442 -13.80 10.34 -2.47
CA ASP A 442 -14.27 9.91 -1.17
C ASP A 442 -13.77 10.90 -0.11
N THR A 443 -14.55 11.09 0.95
CA THR A 443 -14.24 12.03 2.03
C THR A 443 -13.24 11.47 3.02
N ASP A 444 -13.26 10.15 3.26
CA ASP A 444 -12.33 9.44 4.12
C ASP A 444 -11.28 8.70 3.26
N VAL A 445 -10.05 9.20 3.27
CA VAL A 445 -9.01 8.73 2.33
C VAL A 445 -7.78 8.12 3.00
N SER A 446 -7.65 8.22 4.31
CA SER A 446 -6.50 7.69 5.06
C SER A 446 -6.76 7.63 6.56
N ASP A 447 -6.04 6.75 7.25
CA ASP A 447 -5.93 6.79 8.70
C ASP A 447 -4.99 7.94 9.11
N ASN A 448 -5.53 8.87 9.88
CA ASN A 448 -4.82 10.02 10.44
C ASN A 448 -4.89 9.94 11.96
N ARG A 449 -4.14 9.10 12.61
CA ARG A 449 -4.17 8.95 14.08
C ARG A 449 -3.68 10.18 14.86
N ASP A 450 -4.04 11.39 14.43
CA ASP A 450 -3.61 12.65 15.05
C ASP A 450 -3.98 12.75 16.53
N ASN A 451 -5.02 12.01 16.95
CA ASN A 451 -5.47 11.89 18.35
C ASN A 451 -5.22 10.50 18.96
N GLY A 452 -4.50 9.61 18.26
CA GLY A 452 -4.22 8.25 18.69
C GLY A 452 -5.36 7.25 18.47
N GLU A 453 -6.48 7.67 17.85
CA GLU A 453 -7.62 6.79 17.55
C GLU A 453 -7.55 6.30 16.09
N PHE A 454 -7.66 4.99 15.91
CA PHE A 454 -7.74 4.39 14.58
C PHE A 454 -9.04 4.81 13.88
N ARG A 455 -8.92 5.26 12.63
CA ARG A 455 -10.03 5.46 11.71
C ARG A 455 -9.78 4.63 10.46
N ALA A 456 -10.69 3.72 10.17
CA ALA A 456 -10.67 3.02 8.89
C ALA A 456 -10.94 4.00 7.75
N TRP A 457 -10.10 4.01 6.74
CA TRP A 457 -10.33 4.78 5.50
C TRP A 457 -11.34 4.11 4.57
N ASN A 458 -11.66 2.84 4.82
CA ASN A 458 -12.66 2.05 4.11
C ASN A 458 -13.52 1.35 5.17
N SER A 459 -14.74 1.83 5.41
CA SER A 459 -15.62 1.31 6.47
C SER A 459 -16.07 -0.12 6.21
N GLY A 460 -16.05 -0.57 4.96
CA GLY A 460 -16.35 -1.97 4.61
C GLY A 460 -15.18 -2.92 4.76
N TRP A 461 -13.94 -2.41 4.82
CA TRP A 461 -12.69 -3.14 4.97
C TRP A 461 -12.56 -4.31 3.99
N SER A 462 -12.90 -4.07 2.71
CA SER A 462 -12.96 -5.13 1.71
C SER A 462 -12.51 -4.67 0.32
N TYR A 463 -11.98 -5.60 -0.44
CA TYR A 463 -11.72 -5.57 -1.88
C TYR A 463 -10.62 -4.61 -2.35
N ARG A 464 -10.65 -3.32 -1.99
CA ARG A 464 -9.69 -2.29 -2.41
C ARG A 464 -9.14 -1.53 -1.21
N ASN A 465 -7.90 -1.06 -1.31
CA ASN A 465 -7.25 -0.24 -0.29
C ASN A 465 -7.45 1.27 -0.52
N ASP A 466 -8.48 1.63 -1.27
CA ASP A 466 -8.89 3.02 -1.49
C ASP A 466 -9.89 3.48 -0.42
N GLY A 467 -10.21 4.78 -0.39
CA GLY A 467 -11.21 5.35 0.52
C GLY A 467 -12.65 4.91 0.25
N VAL A 468 -12.95 4.46 -0.97
CA VAL A 468 -14.32 4.02 -1.32
C VAL A 468 -14.75 2.82 -0.48
N ASP A 469 -15.85 2.96 0.23
CA ASP A 469 -16.38 1.99 1.17
C ASP A 469 -16.99 0.78 0.47
N ILE A 470 -16.33 -0.37 0.54
CA ILE A 470 -16.77 -1.61 -0.12
C ILE A 470 -17.05 -2.68 0.92
N GLN A 471 -18.24 -3.29 0.84
CA GLN A 471 -18.63 -4.44 1.65
C GLN A 471 -18.96 -5.67 0.80
N GLU A 472 -18.94 -6.83 1.42
CA GLU A 472 -19.38 -8.08 0.80
C GLU A 472 -20.91 -8.20 0.81
N ASN A 473 -21.45 -8.90 -0.18
CA ASN A 473 -22.86 -9.26 -0.24
C ASN A 473 -23.08 -10.66 -0.84
N ASP A 474 -24.24 -11.26 -0.57
CA ASP A 474 -24.62 -12.58 -1.04
C ASP A 474 -25.38 -12.57 -2.39
N ASP A 475 -25.55 -11.40 -3.04
CA ASP A 475 -26.30 -11.26 -4.29
C ASP A 475 -25.43 -11.62 -5.53
N LEU A 476 -24.82 -12.79 -5.50
CA LEU A 476 -23.86 -13.28 -6.50
C LEU A 476 -24.40 -13.40 -7.93
N GLN A 477 -25.74 -13.49 -8.07
CA GLN A 477 -26.37 -13.53 -9.41
C GLN A 477 -26.36 -12.16 -10.11
N ASN A 478 -26.40 -11.08 -9.34
CA ASN A 478 -26.56 -9.71 -9.84
C ASN A 478 -25.35 -8.82 -9.57
N SER A 479 -24.31 -9.32 -8.89
CA SER A 479 -23.07 -8.60 -8.58
C SER A 479 -21.88 -9.57 -8.55
N ASN A 480 -20.68 -9.02 -8.37
CA ASN A 480 -19.47 -9.80 -8.09
C ASN A 480 -19.32 -10.14 -6.58
N GLY A 481 -20.41 -10.05 -5.79
CA GLY A 481 -20.41 -10.29 -4.34
C GLY A 481 -19.96 -9.08 -3.51
N LYS A 482 -19.90 -7.89 -4.13
CA LYS A 482 -19.48 -6.65 -3.49
C LYS A 482 -20.49 -5.54 -3.74
N HIS A 483 -20.49 -4.52 -2.87
CA HIS A 483 -21.26 -3.30 -3.07
C HIS A 483 -20.52 -2.10 -2.49
N ILE A 484 -20.83 -0.92 -3.01
CA ILE A 484 -20.45 0.37 -2.44
C ILE A 484 -21.48 0.71 -1.37
N GLY A 485 -21.04 1.13 -0.19
CA GLY A 485 -21.89 1.54 0.94
C GLY A 485 -21.39 2.82 1.59
N PHE A 486 -21.97 3.21 2.72
CA PHE A 486 -21.63 4.39 3.54
C PHE A 486 -21.54 5.72 2.74
N THR A 487 -22.25 5.78 1.61
CA THR A 487 -22.17 6.88 0.64
C THR A 487 -22.57 8.22 1.23
N GLN A 488 -21.87 9.28 0.85
CA GLN A 488 -22.10 10.65 1.30
C GLN A 488 -22.28 11.60 0.11
N LYS A 489 -22.91 12.75 0.36
CA LYS A 489 -23.14 13.77 -0.66
C LYS A 489 -21.84 14.28 -1.27
N GLY A 490 -21.79 14.30 -2.60
CA GLY A 490 -20.67 14.81 -3.38
C GLY A 490 -19.61 13.77 -3.73
N GLU A 491 -19.67 12.58 -3.15
CA GLU A 491 -18.83 11.48 -3.56
C GLU A 491 -19.18 10.99 -4.96
N TRP A 492 -18.19 10.45 -5.67
CA TRP A 492 -18.40 9.91 -7.00
C TRP A 492 -17.32 8.87 -7.37
N ILE A 493 -17.69 7.98 -8.30
CA ILE A 493 -16.85 6.87 -8.74
C ILE A 493 -16.87 6.77 -10.26
N SER A 494 -15.72 6.53 -10.92
CA SER A 494 -15.63 6.48 -12.37
C SER A 494 -15.34 5.08 -12.93
N TYR A 495 -15.83 4.87 -14.15
CA TYR A 495 -15.68 3.63 -14.91
C TYR A 495 -15.33 3.94 -16.36
N SER A 496 -14.24 3.40 -16.85
CA SER A 496 -13.94 3.35 -18.28
C SER A 496 -14.88 2.36 -18.96
N VAL A 497 -15.72 2.84 -19.88
CA VAL A 497 -16.74 2.03 -20.54
C VAL A 497 -16.55 2.02 -22.05
N LYS A 498 -17.03 0.95 -22.70
CA LYS A 498 -17.16 0.86 -24.16
C LYS A 498 -18.62 0.63 -24.51
N VAL A 499 -19.23 1.61 -25.18
CA VAL A 499 -20.55 1.51 -25.78
C VAL A 499 -20.40 0.90 -27.16
N PHE A 500 -21.05 -0.23 -27.38
CA PHE A 500 -20.90 -0.98 -28.65
C PHE A 500 -21.84 -0.53 -29.76
N GLN A 501 -22.86 0.24 -29.45
CA GLN A 501 -23.82 0.72 -30.45
C GLN A 501 -24.52 1.99 -29.96
N THR A 502 -24.60 3.00 -30.81
CA THR A 502 -25.40 4.19 -30.57
C THR A 502 -26.88 3.83 -30.41
N GLY A 503 -27.57 4.40 -29.41
CA GLY A 503 -28.97 4.14 -29.18
C GLY A 503 -29.55 4.69 -27.88
N ALA A 504 -30.81 4.35 -27.67
CA ALA A 504 -31.50 4.54 -26.41
C ALA A 504 -31.26 3.35 -25.49
N TYR A 505 -31.03 3.63 -24.22
CA TYR A 505 -30.75 2.65 -23.19
C TYR A 505 -31.61 2.90 -21.94
N LYS A 506 -31.81 1.85 -21.17
CA LYS A 506 -32.23 1.93 -19.77
C LYS A 506 -31.12 1.40 -18.88
N ALA A 507 -31.03 1.92 -17.67
CA ALA A 507 -30.16 1.42 -16.62
C ALA A 507 -31.00 0.81 -15.50
N ILE A 508 -30.50 -0.28 -14.92
CA ILE A 508 -31.10 -1.00 -13.80
C ILE A 508 -30.03 -1.05 -12.71
N ALA A 509 -30.22 -0.25 -11.66
CA ALA A 509 -29.33 -0.23 -10.50
C ALA A 509 -29.77 -1.30 -9.47
N ARG A 510 -28.79 -2.01 -8.91
CA ARG A 510 -29.00 -3.03 -7.90
C ARG A 510 -28.72 -2.45 -6.52
N ILE A 511 -29.75 -2.16 -5.73
CA ILE A 511 -29.69 -1.31 -4.53
C ILE A 511 -30.27 -2.02 -3.33
N ALA A 512 -29.65 -1.81 -2.16
CA ALA A 512 -30.22 -2.08 -0.84
C ALA A 512 -30.12 -0.83 0.02
N SER A 513 -31.19 -0.48 0.75
CA SER A 513 -31.20 0.60 1.72
C SER A 513 -32.30 0.37 2.74
N GLU A 514 -32.00 0.59 4.01
CA GLU A 514 -33.00 0.58 5.05
C GLU A 514 -33.91 1.82 4.96
N GLN A 515 -33.36 2.94 4.46
CA GLN A 515 -34.01 4.23 4.36
C GLN A 515 -34.52 4.50 2.94
N THR A 516 -35.53 5.37 2.83
CA THR A 516 -36.01 5.94 1.56
C THR A 516 -35.41 7.32 1.38
N GLY A 517 -35.14 7.72 0.14
CA GLY A 517 -34.71 9.07 -0.22
C GLY A 517 -33.22 9.23 -0.48
N GLY A 518 -32.43 8.13 -0.52
CA GLY A 518 -31.08 8.21 -1.06
C GLY A 518 -31.11 8.62 -2.53
N GLU A 519 -30.15 9.43 -2.98
CA GLU A 519 -30.15 10.03 -4.31
C GLU A 519 -28.81 9.86 -5.01
N PHE A 520 -28.89 9.55 -6.31
CA PHE A 520 -27.74 9.45 -7.18
C PHE A 520 -28.08 9.84 -8.63
N HIS A 521 -27.05 10.18 -9.42
CA HIS A 521 -27.19 10.32 -10.86
C HIS A 521 -25.97 9.74 -11.61
N LEU A 522 -26.09 9.63 -12.93
CA LEU A 522 -25.03 9.19 -13.83
C LEU A 522 -24.62 10.33 -14.76
N SER A 523 -23.32 10.47 -14.96
CA SER A 523 -22.74 11.33 -16.00
C SER A 523 -21.83 10.55 -16.95
N LEU A 524 -21.69 11.03 -18.19
CA LEU A 524 -20.81 10.46 -19.22
C LEU A 524 -19.90 11.56 -19.76
N ASN A 525 -18.57 11.35 -19.71
CA ASN A 525 -17.59 12.35 -20.10
C ASN A 525 -17.78 13.72 -19.40
N GLY A 526 -18.31 13.70 -18.18
CA GLY A 526 -18.58 14.89 -17.36
C GLY A 526 -19.84 15.65 -17.76
N GLU A 527 -20.78 15.03 -18.48
CA GLU A 527 -22.12 15.53 -18.75
C GLU A 527 -23.16 14.57 -18.18
N ASP A 528 -24.15 15.07 -17.47
CA ASP A 528 -25.22 14.26 -16.89
C ASP A 528 -25.98 13.55 -18.02
N ILE A 529 -26.22 12.25 -17.82
CA ILE A 529 -27.00 11.43 -18.74
C ILE A 529 -28.31 10.93 -18.11
N THR A 530 -28.49 11.18 -16.82
CA THR A 530 -29.72 10.92 -16.07
C THR A 530 -30.08 12.12 -15.20
N ALA A 531 -31.37 12.28 -14.93
CA ALA A 531 -31.80 13.09 -13.79
C ALA A 531 -31.35 12.43 -12.48
N THR A 532 -31.37 13.16 -11.37
CA THR A 532 -31.22 12.60 -10.03
C THR A 532 -32.30 11.55 -9.77
N GLN A 533 -31.86 10.37 -9.35
CA GLN A 533 -32.69 9.22 -9.04
C GLN A 533 -32.89 9.15 -7.54
N SER A 534 -34.10 9.34 -7.06
CA SER A 534 -34.46 9.13 -5.65
C SER A 534 -34.92 7.68 -5.46
N ILE A 535 -34.35 6.96 -4.49
CA ILE A 535 -34.66 5.56 -4.28
C ILE A 535 -35.77 5.36 -3.24
N THR A 536 -36.57 4.31 -3.45
CA THR A 536 -37.44 3.75 -2.40
C THR A 536 -36.60 2.71 -1.62
N GLY A 537 -36.52 2.84 -0.30
CA GLY A 537 -35.79 1.91 0.54
C GLY A 537 -36.28 0.47 0.40
N THR A 538 -35.38 -0.48 0.53
CA THR A 538 -35.68 -1.93 0.47
C THR A 538 -36.10 -2.49 1.82
N GLY A 539 -35.91 -1.69 2.90
CA GLY A 539 -36.15 -2.05 4.30
C GLY A 539 -35.00 -2.85 4.93
N SER A 540 -33.83 -2.90 4.29
CA SER A 540 -32.65 -3.63 4.80
C SER A 540 -31.40 -3.18 4.04
N TRP A 541 -30.25 -3.14 4.72
CA TRP A 541 -28.94 -2.89 4.13
C TRP A 541 -28.38 -4.07 3.29
N THR A 542 -28.98 -5.25 3.41
CA THR A 542 -28.51 -6.48 2.74
C THR A 542 -29.52 -7.05 1.74
N THR A 543 -30.75 -6.53 1.68
CA THR A 543 -31.77 -7.00 0.73
C THR A 543 -31.75 -6.16 -0.55
N PHE A 544 -31.00 -6.62 -1.55
CA PHE A 544 -30.85 -5.94 -2.83
C PHE A 544 -32.09 -6.10 -3.72
N LYS A 545 -32.58 -4.99 -4.30
CA LYS A 545 -33.67 -4.96 -5.29
C LYS A 545 -33.26 -4.14 -6.51
N ASN A 546 -33.93 -4.39 -7.63
CA ASN A 546 -33.73 -3.59 -8.83
C ASN A 546 -34.45 -2.25 -8.71
N HIS A 547 -33.72 -1.17 -8.94
CA HIS A 547 -34.24 0.15 -9.24
C HIS A 547 -34.11 0.34 -10.76
N SER A 548 -35.24 0.28 -11.50
CA SER A 548 -35.25 0.15 -12.96
C SER A 548 -35.94 1.30 -13.70
N ASP A 549 -36.15 2.40 -13.03
CA ASP A 549 -36.86 3.56 -13.59
C ASP A 549 -35.93 4.56 -14.30
N ILE A 550 -34.67 4.14 -14.58
CA ILE A 550 -33.66 4.98 -15.23
C ILE A 550 -33.75 4.71 -16.75
N ASN A 551 -34.67 5.39 -17.41
CA ASN A 551 -34.96 5.22 -18.83
C ASN A 551 -34.37 6.39 -19.66
N ASP A 552 -34.52 6.29 -20.97
CA ASP A 552 -34.26 7.34 -21.95
C ASP A 552 -32.83 7.88 -21.97
N ILE A 553 -31.86 7.01 -21.62
CA ILE A 553 -30.44 7.33 -21.69
C ILE A 553 -29.98 7.19 -23.13
N ILE A 554 -29.50 8.27 -23.75
CA ILE A 554 -28.90 8.22 -25.08
C ILE A 554 -27.39 8.07 -24.96
N LEU A 555 -26.86 6.98 -25.52
CA LEU A 555 -25.41 6.72 -25.55
C LEU A 555 -24.95 6.59 -27.00
N GLU A 556 -23.78 7.16 -27.28
CA GLU A 556 -23.09 7.04 -28.57
C GLU A 556 -22.10 5.89 -28.53
N GLU A 557 -21.92 5.20 -29.67
CA GLU A 557 -20.88 4.18 -29.82
C GLU A 557 -19.49 4.78 -29.60
N GLY A 558 -18.66 4.13 -28.78
CA GLY A 558 -17.31 4.62 -28.47
C GLY A 558 -16.82 4.23 -27.10
N GLU A 559 -15.69 4.80 -26.76
CA GLU A 559 -15.10 4.71 -25.43
C GLU A 559 -15.39 5.97 -24.63
N HIS A 560 -15.84 5.80 -23.39
CA HIS A 560 -16.32 6.90 -22.56
C HIS A 560 -15.90 6.68 -21.10
N VAL A 561 -15.99 7.74 -20.29
CA VAL A 561 -15.89 7.70 -18.84
C VAL A 561 -17.29 7.91 -18.25
N LEU A 562 -17.84 6.86 -17.66
CA LEU A 562 -19.08 6.90 -16.89
C LEU A 562 -18.75 7.25 -15.44
N LYS A 563 -19.54 8.16 -14.82
CA LYS A 563 -19.45 8.41 -13.38
C LYS A 563 -20.79 8.17 -12.71
N LEU A 564 -20.73 7.60 -11.51
CA LEU A 564 -21.82 7.52 -10.55
C LEU A 564 -21.57 8.59 -9.48
N HIS A 565 -22.56 9.44 -9.24
CA HIS A 565 -22.51 10.52 -8.25
C HIS A 565 -23.55 10.29 -7.16
N PHE A 566 -23.20 10.60 -5.90
CA PHE A 566 -24.11 10.55 -4.76
C PHE A 566 -24.56 11.98 -4.41
N ASP A 567 -25.89 12.24 -4.44
CA ASP A 567 -26.43 13.59 -4.45
C ASP A 567 -26.89 14.09 -3.08
N ASN A 568 -27.03 13.18 -2.11
CA ASN A 568 -27.38 13.54 -0.72
C ASN A 568 -26.72 12.61 0.30
N ASP A 569 -26.93 12.94 1.59
CA ASP A 569 -26.32 12.21 2.73
C ASP A 569 -27.18 11.04 3.23
N THR A 570 -28.25 10.65 2.52
CA THR A 570 -29.00 9.44 2.83
C THR A 570 -28.27 8.25 2.20
N PRO A 571 -27.57 7.39 2.97
CA PRO A 571 -26.70 6.37 2.42
C PRO A 571 -27.47 5.28 1.67
N ILE A 572 -26.84 4.76 0.63
CA ILE A 572 -27.33 3.61 -0.14
C ILE A 572 -26.23 2.57 -0.31
N ASN A 573 -26.62 1.31 -0.31
CA ASN A 573 -25.77 0.22 -0.77
C ASN A 573 -26.09 -0.07 -2.24
N ILE A 574 -25.10 0.05 -3.11
CA ILE A 574 -25.29 -0.15 -4.55
C ILE A 574 -24.21 -1.11 -5.09
N SER A 575 -24.64 -2.23 -5.70
CA SER A 575 -23.71 -3.30 -6.10
C SER A 575 -23.36 -3.30 -7.60
N SER A 576 -24.36 -3.02 -8.45
CA SER A 576 -24.16 -3.03 -9.91
C SER A 576 -25.14 -2.14 -10.63
N ILE A 577 -24.78 -1.74 -11.85
CA ILE A 577 -25.69 -1.10 -12.80
C ILE A 577 -25.66 -1.91 -14.11
N LYS A 578 -26.84 -2.34 -14.58
CA LYS A 578 -26.98 -3.06 -15.85
C LYS A 578 -27.58 -2.12 -16.90
N PHE A 579 -26.91 -1.95 -18.02
CA PHE A 579 -27.40 -1.22 -19.19
C PHE A 579 -28.01 -2.17 -20.21
N GLU A 580 -29.23 -1.88 -20.64
CA GLU A 580 -29.96 -2.61 -21.69
C GLU A 580 -30.34 -1.63 -22.80
N ARG A 581 -30.03 -1.98 -24.07
CA ARG A 581 -30.43 -1.17 -25.21
C ARG A 581 -31.94 -1.32 -25.47
N THR A 582 -32.65 -0.22 -25.59
CA THR A 582 -34.12 -0.20 -25.77
C THR A 582 -34.52 0.16 -27.20
N GLY A 583 -33.67 0.90 -27.94
CA GLY A 583 -34.03 1.32 -29.29
C GLY A 583 -32.97 2.19 -29.98
N ALA A 584 -33.40 2.86 -31.03
CA ALA A 584 -32.60 3.89 -31.69
C ALA A 584 -32.62 5.20 -30.87
N ALA A 585 -31.58 6.03 -30.97
CA ALA A 585 -31.48 7.29 -30.22
C ALA A 585 -32.65 8.25 -30.47
N ASN A 586 -33.14 8.32 -31.71
CA ASN A 586 -34.29 9.15 -32.09
C ASN A 586 -35.66 8.62 -31.62
N SER A 587 -35.71 7.55 -30.86
CA SER A 587 -36.97 7.04 -30.25
C SER A 587 -37.26 7.66 -28.88
N VAL A 588 -36.39 8.54 -28.39
CA VAL A 588 -36.53 9.22 -27.10
C VAL A 588 -36.78 10.71 -27.34
N ASP A 589 -37.74 11.26 -26.62
CA ASP A 589 -38.04 12.68 -26.68
C ASP A 589 -36.90 13.50 -26.04
N PHE A 590 -36.66 14.69 -26.60
CA PHE A 590 -35.68 15.62 -26.03
C PHE A 590 -36.24 16.22 -24.73
N ALA A 591 -35.46 16.15 -23.66
CA ALA A 591 -35.91 16.64 -22.35
C ALA A 591 -34.73 17.17 -21.51
N ALA A 592 -35.01 18.19 -20.70
CA ALA A 592 -34.08 18.58 -19.63
C ALA A 592 -34.14 17.52 -18.51
N ILE A 593 -32.95 17.18 -17.97
CA ILE A 593 -32.81 16.15 -16.94
C ILE A 593 -32.28 16.70 -15.61
N ASN A 594 -31.49 17.78 -15.65
CA ASN A 594 -30.93 18.43 -14.47
C ASN A 594 -30.80 19.94 -14.65
N GLY A 595 -30.75 20.69 -13.53
CA GLY A 595 -30.48 22.11 -13.53
C GLY A 595 -29.77 22.54 -12.25
N ASN A 596 -28.73 23.35 -12.39
CA ASN A 596 -27.95 23.86 -11.28
C ASN A 596 -27.73 25.37 -11.40
N THR A 597 -27.77 26.10 -10.29
CA THR A 597 -27.30 27.48 -10.24
C THR A 597 -25.78 27.51 -10.25
N VAL A 598 -25.18 28.54 -10.87
CA VAL A 598 -23.74 28.74 -10.88
C VAL A 598 -23.33 29.91 -9.96
N SER A 599 -22.06 30.00 -9.64
CA SER A 599 -21.51 30.93 -8.66
C SER A 599 -21.64 32.44 -9.01
N ASP A 600 -22.11 32.77 -10.20
CA ASP A 600 -22.35 34.18 -10.63
C ASP A 600 -23.67 34.77 -10.09
N GLU A 601 -24.42 34.00 -9.32
CA GLU A 601 -25.70 34.35 -8.71
C GLU A 601 -26.81 34.76 -9.72
N LYS A 602 -26.63 34.50 -11.02
CA LYS A 602 -27.57 34.88 -12.09
C LYS A 602 -27.82 33.78 -13.09
N SER A 603 -26.92 32.82 -13.18
CA SER A 603 -27.01 31.84 -14.24
C SER A 603 -27.46 30.47 -13.72
N ILE A 604 -28.18 29.77 -14.59
CA ILE A 604 -28.67 28.41 -14.40
C ILE A 604 -28.07 27.57 -15.53
N GLU A 605 -27.37 26.51 -15.18
CA GLU A 605 -26.93 25.48 -16.13
C GLU A 605 -28.02 24.41 -16.22
N LEU A 606 -28.54 24.15 -17.41
CA LEU A 606 -29.47 23.05 -17.67
C LEU A 606 -28.81 21.95 -18.45
N SER A 607 -28.95 20.69 -18.00
CA SER A 607 -28.50 19.49 -18.65
C SER A 607 -29.67 18.78 -19.37
N PHE A 608 -29.40 18.19 -20.55
CA PHE A 608 -30.41 17.52 -21.37
C PHE A 608 -30.01 16.04 -21.63
N ASN A 609 -31.03 15.21 -21.85
CA ASN A 609 -30.86 13.78 -22.15
C ASN A 609 -30.21 13.50 -23.53
N GLN A 610 -30.14 14.50 -24.42
CA GLN A 610 -29.56 14.39 -25.76
C GLN A 610 -28.63 15.59 -26.05
N PRO A 611 -27.64 15.41 -26.96
CA PRO A 611 -26.82 16.52 -27.44
C PRO A 611 -27.65 17.62 -28.13
N ILE A 612 -27.25 18.85 -27.89
CA ILE A 612 -27.92 20.05 -28.42
C ILE A 612 -27.08 20.59 -29.58
N SER A 613 -27.75 20.92 -30.71
CA SER A 613 -27.06 21.64 -31.79
C SER A 613 -26.77 23.07 -31.39
N SER A 614 -25.48 23.46 -31.47
CA SER A 614 -25.08 24.84 -31.18
C SER A 614 -25.77 25.89 -32.06
N SER A 615 -26.21 25.51 -33.24
CA SER A 615 -27.01 26.40 -34.13
C SER A 615 -28.46 26.62 -33.68
N SER A 616 -28.98 25.75 -32.82
CA SER A 616 -30.34 25.87 -32.27
C SER A 616 -30.41 26.81 -31.07
N ILE A 617 -29.29 27.05 -30.38
CA ILE A 617 -29.26 27.77 -29.10
C ILE A 617 -29.37 29.29 -29.30
N SER A 618 -28.93 29.85 -30.41
CA SER A 618 -28.84 31.30 -30.63
C SER A 618 -30.17 32.02 -30.85
N SER A 619 -31.30 31.28 -31.01
CA SER A 619 -32.64 31.83 -31.23
C SER A 619 -33.65 31.50 -30.09
N SER A 620 -33.21 30.85 -29.03
CA SER A 620 -34.10 30.14 -28.11
C SER A 620 -34.45 30.84 -26.79
N LYS A 621 -34.08 32.13 -26.63
CA LYS A 621 -34.38 32.86 -25.37
C LYS A 621 -35.90 32.87 -25.06
N ASP A 622 -36.71 32.93 -26.08
CA ASP A 622 -38.17 32.99 -25.96
C ASP A 622 -38.84 31.59 -25.81
N ASP A 623 -38.01 30.52 -25.97
CA ASP A 623 -38.45 29.14 -25.80
C ASP A 623 -38.37 28.67 -24.32
N PHE A 624 -37.76 29.48 -23.44
CA PHE A 624 -37.61 29.17 -22.01
C PHE A 624 -38.40 30.08 -21.12
N SER A 625 -39.03 29.52 -20.10
CA SER A 625 -39.63 30.26 -18.99
C SER A 625 -38.98 29.81 -17.69
N ILE A 626 -38.47 30.78 -16.92
CA ILE A 626 -37.83 30.51 -15.61
C ILE A 626 -38.67 31.11 -14.52
N LEU A 627 -39.19 30.28 -13.65
CA LEU A 627 -39.91 30.67 -12.46
C LEU A 627 -39.02 30.59 -11.22
N VAL A 628 -38.87 31.67 -10.49
CA VAL A 628 -38.18 31.73 -9.19
C VAL A 628 -39.21 31.99 -8.11
N ASN A 629 -39.37 31.07 -7.18
CA ASN A 629 -40.41 31.10 -6.14
C ASN A 629 -41.84 31.30 -6.75
N GLY A 630 -42.07 30.67 -7.92
CA GLY A 630 -43.35 30.77 -8.64
C GLY A 630 -43.54 32.05 -9.45
N VAL A 631 -42.56 32.96 -9.49
CA VAL A 631 -42.61 34.22 -10.26
C VAL A 631 -41.69 34.13 -11.46
N GLU A 632 -42.25 34.38 -12.65
CA GLU A 632 -41.48 34.37 -13.90
C GLU A 632 -40.41 35.47 -13.92
N LYS A 633 -39.17 35.08 -14.29
CA LYS A 633 -37.99 35.96 -14.36
C LYS A 633 -37.58 36.21 -15.78
N GLU A 634 -37.11 37.43 -16.03
CA GLU A 634 -36.64 37.80 -17.37
C GLU A 634 -35.28 37.21 -17.70
N ILE A 635 -35.22 36.47 -18.81
CA ILE A 635 -33.99 35.87 -19.33
C ILE A 635 -33.18 36.94 -20.07
N ASN A 636 -31.93 37.11 -19.67
CA ASN A 636 -30.96 37.98 -20.34
C ASN A 636 -30.37 37.28 -21.59
N SER A 637 -29.90 36.07 -21.43
CA SER A 637 -29.28 35.31 -22.52
C SER A 637 -29.38 33.80 -22.31
N VAL A 638 -29.35 33.07 -23.41
CA VAL A 638 -29.14 31.59 -23.46
C VAL A 638 -27.90 31.35 -24.30
N SER A 639 -26.98 30.51 -23.81
CA SER A 639 -25.74 30.20 -24.49
C SER A 639 -25.31 28.74 -24.29
N SER A 640 -24.49 28.22 -25.20
CA SER A 640 -23.84 26.92 -25.02
C SER A 640 -22.78 27.00 -23.95
N VAL A 641 -22.61 25.91 -23.21
CA VAL A 641 -21.50 25.72 -22.27
C VAL A 641 -20.31 25.19 -23.07
N SER A 642 -19.14 25.84 -22.92
CA SER A 642 -17.93 25.47 -23.67
C SER A 642 -17.55 23.99 -23.44
N ASN A 643 -17.30 23.26 -24.53
CA ASN A 643 -16.93 21.83 -24.54
C ASN A 643 -18.00 20.89 -23.94
N LYS A 644 -19.27 21.34 -23.82
CA LYS A 644 -20.39 20.54 -23.35
C LYS A 644 -21.47 20.48 -24.43
N GLN A 645 -21.86 19.27 -24.83
CA GLN A 645 -22.84 19.06 -25.90
C GLN A 645 -24.27 18.98 -25.41
N ARG A 646 -24.47 18.72 -24.10
CA ARG A 646 -25.79 18.51 -23.49
C ARG A 646 -26.20 19.63 -22.54
N LYS A 647 -25.42 20.70 -22.43
CA LYS A 647 -25.62 21.75 -21.45
C LYS A 647 -25.80 23.10 -22.09
N ILE A 648 -26.76 23.89 -21.54
CA ILE A 648 -26.91 25.31 -21.86
C ILE A 648 -26.80 26.14 -20.58
N MET A 649 -26.39 27.38 -20.75
CA MET A 649 -26.40 28.39 -19.69
C MET A 649 -27.50 29.40 -19.96
N ILE A 650 -28.42 29.54 -19.01
CA ILE A 650 -29.46 30.58 -19.01
C ILE A 650 -29.06 31.62 -17.99
N THR A 651 -28.82 32.86 -18.43
CA THR A 651 -28.52 34.00 -17.54
C THR A 651 -29.74 34.86 -17.35
N LEU A 652 -30.14 35.14 -16.10
CA LEU A 652 -31.24 36.00 -15.74
C LEU A 652 -30.79 37.47 -15.62
N LYS A 653 -31.73 38.43 -15.70
CA LYS A 653 -31.42 39.83 -15.42
C LYS A 653 -31.25 40.13 -13.94
N GLU A 654 -31.87 39.37 -13.07
CA GLU A 654 -31.86 39.54 -11.63
C GLU A 654 -31.02 38.43 -10.95
N ASN A 655 -30.51 38.71 -9.74
CA ASN A 655 -29.77 37.72 -8.95
C ASN A 655 -30.72 36.68 -8.36
N LEU A 656 -30.20 35.47 -8.24
CA LEU A 656 -30.78 34.34 -7.53
C LEU A 656 -30.28 34.34 -6.07
N LEU A 657 -31.09 33.90 -5.15
CA LEU A 657 -30.74 33.69 -3.76
C LEU A 657 -30.57 32.18 -3.52
N PHE A 658 -29.69 31.81 -2.59
CA PHE A 658 -29.44 30.42 -2.23
C PHE A 658 -30.71 29.63 -1.83
N SER A 659 -31.72 30.33 -1.32
CA SER A 659 -33.00 29.75 -0.89
C SER A 659 -34.07 29.72 -1.97
N ASP A 660 -33.79 30.15 -3.20
CA ASP A 660 -34.81 30.26 -4.25
C ASP A 660 -35.19 28.88 -4.80
N GLU A 661 -36.49 28.63 -4.92
CA GLU A 661 -37.01 27.50 -5.70
C GLU A 661 -37.09 27.91 -7.17
N ILE A 662 -36.34 27.16 -8.03
CA ILE A 662 -36.25 27.49 -9.45
C ILE A 662 -36.94 26.39 -10.26
N LYS A 663 -37.82 26.79 -11.18
CA LYS A 663 -38.44 25.92 -12.20
C LYS A 663 -38.13 26.46 -13.58
N ALA A 664 -37.52 25.61 -14.41
CA ALA A 664 -37.31 25.91 -15.82
C ALA A 664 -38.32 25.11 -16.67
N ASN A 665 -39.02 25.80 -17.57
CA ASN A 665 -39.88 25.19 -18.58
C ASN A 665 -39.28 25.48 -19.96
N TYR A 666 -39.37 24.50 -20.84
CA TYR A 666 -38.92 24.58 -22.24
C TYR A 666 -40.08 24.25 -23.18
#